data_54d913b4081476e6d0823ef6e9285f3f
#
_entry.id   54d913b4081476e6d0823ef6e9285f3f
#
_cell.length_a   1.000
_cell.length_b   1.000
_cell.length_c   1.000
_cell.angle_alpha   90.00
_cell.angle_beta   90.00
_cell.angle_gamma   90.00
#
_symmetry.space_group_name_H-M   'P 1'
#
loop_
_entity.id
_entity.type
_entity.pdbx_description
1 polymer ?
#
loop_
_entity_poly.entity_id
_entity_poly.type
_entity_poly.pdbx_seq_one_letter_code
_entity_poly.pdbx_strand_id
1 'polypeptide(L)'
;MYKPTFQKRSVLKFKHFSNHGYSLFSVLGKEVLIGVLSVATLQNATAKGISIETEKAETDSTITNRGIMMEEVNVTGTRAPLTVSQQARMVTVLSREDIQAAPVQSVNDLLKYAVGVDVRQKGPLGVLTDVSIRGGNSEQITVLLNGINICDAQTGHNSFDFPVDISEIERIEVLEGPAARVYGTSSLLGAINIVTRTPQKTSLSAHIEGGSYGYLSAGIRGNIASKDRWNNQLSASYTRSDGYLRNKAGSLNADYRTAKVFYQGNYTDEDMMVRWHTGMSMKDFGSNTFYSAKYDDQFEHTFKTFTAIQAENLRGRFHIRPSIYWNRNMDRFELFRGASNKYPFNYHRTDIYGVNLNAYFDWNLGRTAFAAELRNEDLVSGNLGEPLSRPKHIHGTDRDYTVGLNRTNIQFVLEHNIILDRFTLSAGLTAVKNSQADMPMHVYPGVDASYRIGNAWKLYASYNSSLRMPSVTELFYSVGGHKADNHLRPEELSAFETGVKYDNKGVTAKASVYWNNHKNLIDWISDGTLDANGAVLWKSVNFGKIKHFGTEASLDFDLYQLLPSQRFFKKFGVAYSYIHQKKVDNQGYVSKYALEYLKNKFVSNLQLNLWHNLDLGFYYRFQHRMGNYIDTNNQLQRYKSYGVVDSRMSWKASTWTAYVEANNLFGAHYVDYGNVPQPGAWVVAGVSLNL
;
A
#
# COMPACT_ATOMS: atom_id res chain seq x y z
N MET A 1 57.85 29.18 -25.32
CA MET A 1 57.79 30.29 -24.31
C MET A 1 56.39 30.77 -24.15
N TYR A 2 55.70 30.35 -23.09
CA TYR A 2 54.70 31.11 -22.37
C TYR A 2 54.30 30.30 -21.12
N LYS A 3 54.49 30.92 -19.96
CA LYS A 3 54.18 30.37 -18.62
C LYS A 3 52.67 30.52 -18.33
N PRO A 4 52.04 29.62 -17.55
CA PRO A 4 50.70 29.83 -17.07
C PRO A 4 50.69 30.66 -15.79
N THR A 5 49.77 31.61 -15.72
CA THR A 5 49.48 32.47 -14.54
C THR A 5 48.39 31.77 -13.72
N PHE A 6 48.69 31.53 -12.45
CA PHE A 6 47.74 31.16 -11.42
C PHE A 6 46.83 32.34 -11.10
N GLN A 7 45.50 32.14 -11.13
CA GLN A 7 44.54 33.10 -10.60
C GLN A 7 43.64 32.47 -9.53
N LYS A 8 43.56 33.20 -8.47
CA LYS A 8 43.04 33.03 -7.14
C LYS A 8 41.65 32.43 -7.01
N ARG A 9 41.51 31.68 -5.92
CA ARG A 9 40.25 31.21 -5.29
C ARG A 9 39.21 32.34 -5.19
N SER A 10 38.03 32.13 -5.75
CA SER A 10 36.83 32.89 -5.44
C SER A 10 36.01 32.19 -4.37
N VAL A 11 35.88 32.83 -3.25
CA VAL A 11 34.98 32.51 -2.13
C VAL A 11 33.54 32.67 -2.62
N LEU A 12 32.78 31.58 -2.69
CA LEU A 12 31.35 31.62 -2.97
C LEU A 12 30.63 32.28 -1.78
N LYS A 13 30.24 33.55 -1.97
CA LYS A 13 29.29 34.22 -1.09
C LYS A 13 27.91 33.60 -1.29
N PHE A 14 27.37 32.96 -0.25
CA PHE A 14 25.97 32.62 -0.15
C PHE A 14 25.12 33.89 -0.22
N LYS A 15 24.41 34.10 -1.31
CA LYS A 15 23.33 35.07 -1.37
C LYS A 15 22.12 34.53 -0.62
N HIS A 16 21.70 35.23 0.40
CA HIS A 16 20.40 35.10 1.04
C HIS A 16 19.28 35.16 -0.02
N PHE A 17 18.59 34.06 -0.20
CA PHE A 17 17.24 34.10 -0.73
C PHE A 17 16.27 34.14 0.46
N SER A 18 15.89 35.36 0.82
CA SER A 18 14.68 35.57 1.62
C SER A 18 13.49 35.43 0.67
N ASN A 19 12.73 34.34 0.76
CA ASN A 19 11.38 34.34 0.27
C ASN A 19 10.51 33.55 1.23
N HIS A 20 9.46 34.18 1.65
CA HIS A 20 8.42 33.91 2.58
C HIS A 20 7.78 32.50 2.33
N GLY A 21 8.42 31.45 2.82
CA GLY A 21 7.82 30.17 3.09
C GLY A 21 7.91 29.95 4.59
N TYR A 22 6.85 30.23 5.31
CA TYR A 22 6.78 29.81 6.71
C TYR A 22 6.91 28.30 6.72
N SER A 23 8.09 27.83 7.12
CA SER A 23 8.42 26.43 7.30
C SER A 23 7.50 25.90 8.40
N LEU A 24 6.60 25.00 8.06
CA LEU A 24 5.81 24.19 9.02
C LEU A 24 6.74 23.53 10.05
N PHE A 25 8.01 23.35 9.75
CA PHE A 25 9.05 22.88 10.66
C PHE A 25 9.22 23.75 11.92
N SER A 26 8.91 25.07 11.88
CA SER A 26 9.03 25.92 13.05
C SER A 26 7.85 25.79 14.03
N VAL A 27 6.69 25.35 13.55
CA VAL A 27 5.49 25.13 14.38
C VAL A 27 5.47 23.68 14.90
N LEU A 28 5.75 22.71 14.03
CA LEU A 28 5.83 21.30 14.43
C LEU A 28 7.03 20.98 15.33
N GLY A 29 8.16 21.67 15.14
CA GLY A 29 9.35 21.50 16.00
C GLY A 29 9.13 21.92 17.45
N LYS A 30 8.25 22.88 17.72
CA LYS A 30 7.92 23.30 19.09
C LYS A 30 6.91 22.36 19.75
N GLU A 31 5.90 21.88 19.02
CA GLU A 31 4.87 21.02 19.61
C GLU A 31 5.33 19.56 19.75
N VAL A 32 6.15 19.04 18.82
CA VAL A 32 6.78 17.72 18.94
C VAL A 32 7.84 17.72 20.02
N LEU A 33 8.61 18.82 20.19
CA LEU A 33 9.58 18.96 21.28
C LEU A 33 8.91 19.05 22.66
N ILE A 34 7.75 19.68 22.76
CA ILE A 34 6.94 19.75 24.00
C ILE A 34 6.32 18.39 24.31
N GLY A 35 5.85 17.63 23.31
CA GLY A 35 5.35 16.26 23.49
C GLY A 35 6.42 15.29 23.95
N VAL A 36 7.64 15.37 23.42
CA VAL A 36 8.79 14.54 23.81
C VAL A 36 9.33 14.93 25.18
N LEU A 37 9.34 16.24 25.51
CA LEU A 37 9.77 16.73 26.83
C LEU A 37 8.75 16.41 27.93
N SER A 38 7.44 16.41 27.65
CA SER A 38 6.43 16.02 28.64
C SER A 38 6.44 14.51 28.96
N VAL A 39 6.87 13.66 28.05
CA VAL A 39 7.10 12.22 28.33
C VAL A 39 8.38 12.01 29.13
N ALA A 40 9.42 12.83 28.91
CA ALA A 40 10.68 12.76 29.63
C ALA A 40 10.59 13.26 31.09
N THR A 41 9.68 14.21 31.39
CA THR A 41 9.51 14.76 32.75
C THR A 41 8.68 13.89 33.69
N LEU A 42 7.92 12.92 33.16
CA LEU A 42 7.17 11.96 33.99
C LEU A 42 8.02 10.76 34.47
N GLN A 43 9.25 10.60 33.99
CA GLN A 43 10.12 9.47 34.38
C GLN A 43 11.21 9.79 35.42
N ASN A 44 11.31 11.02 35.92
CA ASN A 44 12.34 11.37 36.91
C ASN A 44 11.96 11.06 38.37
N ALA A 45 10.93 10.25 38.62
CA ALA A 45 10.47 9.97 39.99
C ALA A 45 10.89 8.59 40.55
N THR A 46 11.53 7.70 39.80
CA THR A 46 12.03 6.44 40.38
C THR A 46 13.24 5.85 39.62
N ALA A 47 14.38 6.47 39.75
CA ALA A 47 15.66 5.84 39.40
C ALA A 47 16.49 5.61 40.66
N LYS A 48 16.21 4.54 41.37
CA LYS A 48 17.16 3.95 42.34
C LYS A 48 17.53 2.55 41.87
N GLY A 49 18.82 2.43 41.49
CA GLY A 49 19.64 1.22 41.55
C GLY A 49 19.17 0.01 40.77
N ILE A 50 19.63 -0.16 39.55
CA ILE A 50 19.69 -1.46 38.90
C ILE A 50 21.16 -1.84 38.80
N SER A 51 21.58 -2.76 39.66
CA SER A 51 22.83 -3.51 39.54
C SER A 51 22.70 -4.47 38.36
N ILE A 52 23.62 -4.36 37.39
CA ILE A 52 23.73 -5.32 36.29
C ILE A 52 24.45 -6.56 36.84
N GLU A 53 23.71 -7.61 37.13
CA GLU A 53 24.27 -8.95 37.24
C GLU A 53 24.44 -9.53 35.84
N THR A 54 25.69 -9.74 35.45
CA THR A 54 26.08 -10.50 34.27
C THR A 54 25.87 -11.99 34.55
N GLU A 55 24.71 -12.51 34.23
CA GLU A 55 24.52 -13.94 34.09
C GLU A 55 25.26 -14.45 32.85
N LYS A 56 26.20 -15.35 33.05
CA LYS A 56 26.84 -16.14 31.99
C LYS A 56 25.76 -16.99 31.32
N ALA A 57 25.43 -16.68 30.12
CA ALA A 57 24.62 -17.53 29.27
C ALA A 57 25.44 -18.77 28.90
N GLU A 58 25.06 -19.90 29.45
CA GLU A 58 25.46 -21.21 28.93
C GLU A 58 24.88 -21.34 27.50
N THR A 59 25.78 -21.63 26.59
CA THR A 59 25.46 -21.91 25.16
C THR A 59 24.76 -23.26 25.08
N ASP A 60 23.44 -23.26 25.19
CA ASP A 60 22.64 -24.39 24.75
C ASP A 60 22.18 -24.10 23.31
N SER A 61 22.88 -24.72 22.35
CA SER A 61 22.68 -24.59 20.92
C SER A 61 21.54 -25.48 20.41
N THR A 62 20.38 -25.40 21.02
CA THR A 62 19.15 -25.97 20.50
C THR A 62 18.03 -24.95 20.52
N ILE A 63 18.27 -23.80 19.87
CA ILE A 63 17.13 -22.98 19.37
C ILE A 63 16.61 -23.72 18.13
N THR A 64 15.71 -24.67 18.35
CA THR A 64 14.76 -25.07 17.32
C THR A 64 14.01 -23.81 16.94
N ASN A 65 14.38 -23.26 15.80
CA ASN A 65 13.62 -22.25 15.09
C ASN A 65 12.26 -22.90 14.74
N ARG A 66 11.32 -22.93 15.68
CA ARG A 66 9.90 -23.06 15.37
C ARG A 66 9.52 -21.73 14.72
N GLY A 67 9.77 -21.62 13.43
CA GLY A 67 9.09 -20.65 12.62
C GLY A 67 7.61 -20.80 12.94
N ILE A 68 6.96 -19.73 13.39
CA ILE A 68 5.50 -19.71 13.55
C ILE A 68 4.97 -20.18 12.21
N MET A 69 4.34 -21.36 12.17
CA MET A 69 3.79 -21.90 10.96
C MET A 69 2.80 -20.84 10.45
N MET A 70 2.97 -20.34 9.23
CA MET A 70 2.10 -19.27 8.68
C MET A 70 0.62 -19.64 8.75
N GLU A 71 0.30 -20.91 8.86
CA GLU A 71 -1.05 -21.43 9.07
C GLU A 71 -1.66 -21.09 10.44
N GLU A 72 -0.85 -20.81 11.47
CA GLU A 72 -1.29 -20.41 12.81
C GLU A 72 -1.50 -18.89 12.94
N VAL A 73 -1.08 -18.10 11.94
CA VAL A 73 -1.24 -16.65 11.96
C VAL A 73 -2.71 -16.30 11.73
N ASN A 74 -3.29 -15.54 12.64
CA ASN A 74 -4.61 -14.94 12.42
C ASN A 74 -4.49 -13.84 11.36
N VAL A 75 -5.17 -14.01 10.25
CA VAL A 75 -5.26 -13.02 9.17
C VAL A 75 -6.68 -12.49 9.05
N THR A 76 -6.80 -11.30 8.54
CA THR A 76 -8.07 -10.59 8.40
C THR A 76 -8.82 -10.97 7.12
N GLY A 77 -8.92 -12.26 6.81
CA GLY A 77 -9.69 -12.77 5.66
C GLY A 77 -11.19 -12.93 5.92
N THR A 78 -11.64 -12.71 7.16
CA THR A 78 -13.04 -12.76 7.60
C THR A 78 -13.28 -11.72 8.70
N ARG A 79 -14.53 -11.32 8.95
CA ARG A 79 -14.88 -10.37 10.02
C ARG A 79 -14.54 -10.90 11.42
N ALA A 80 -14.72 -12.18 11.65
CA ALA A 80 -14.21 -12.84 12.84
C ALA A 80 -12.78 -13.33 12.59
N PRO A 81 -11.87 -13.26 13.57
CA PRO A 81 -10.51 -13.74 13.39
C PRO A 81 -10.51 -15.26 13.16
N LEU A 82 -9.92 -15.67 12.04
CA LEU A 82 -9.65 -17.05 11.68
C LEU A 82 -8.18 -17.19 11.30
N THR A 83 -7.58 -18.33 11.62
CA THR A 83 -6.24 -18.66 11.14
C THR A 83 -6.24 -18.88 9.63
N VAL A 84 -5.08 -18.80 8.98
CA VAL A 84 -4.95 -19.06 7.54
C VAL A 84 -5.48 -20.46 7.19
N SER A 85 -5.26 -21.44 8.07
CA SER A 85 -5.77 -22.82 7.88
C SER A 85 -7.29 -22.91 7.95
N GLN A 86 -7.94 -22.12 8.81
CA GLN A 86 -9.40 -22.11 9.01
C GLN A 86 -10.14 -21.29 7.95
N GLN A 87 -9.49 -20.37 7.26
CA GLN A 87 -10.15 -19.53 6.26
C GLN A 87 -10.57 -20.36 5.05
N ALA A 88 -11.80 -20.14 4.58
CA ALA A 88 -12.28 -20.76 3.36
C ALA A 88 -11.64 -20.17 2.10
N ARG A 89 -11.28 -18.86 2.11
CA ARG A 89 -10.58 -18.18 1.03
C ARG A 89 -9.06 -18.21 1.20
N MET A 90 -8.35 -18.00 0.09
CA MET A 90 -6.90 -17.86 0.12
C MET A 90 -6.51 -16.40 0.42
N VAL A 91 -5.52 -16.25 1.30
CA VAL A 91 -4.86 -14.97 1.59
C VAL A 91 -3.37 -15.17 1.30
N THR A 92 -2.80 -14.26 0.52
CA THR A 92 -1.35 -14.22 0.31
C THR A 92 -0.74 -13.38 1.41
N VAL A 93 0.22 -13.94 2.14
CA VAL A 93 0.94 -13.26 3.21
C VAL A 93 2.39 -13.09 2.81
N LEU A 94 2.88 -11.85 2.78
CA LEU A 94 4.29 -11.50 2.63
C LEU A 94 4.83 -11.25 4.04
N SER A 95 5.69 -12.13 4.49
CA SER A 95 6.19 -12.16 5.87
C SER A 95 7.30 -11.14 6.12
N ARG A 96 7.70 -10.98 7.39
CA ARG A 96 8.85 -10.16 7.76
C ARG A 96 10.14 -10.67 7.13
N GLU A 97 10.33 -11.99 7.06
CA GLU A 97 11.47 -12.63 6.41
C GLU A 97 11.52 -12.29 4.92
N ASP A 98 10.37 -12.30 4.22
CA ASP A 98 10.28 -11.92 2.81
C ASP A 98 10.66 -10.45 2.60
N ILE A 99 10.18 -9.55 3.51
CA ILE A 99 10.54 -8.12 3.50
C ILE A 99 12.05 -7.92 3.66
N GLN A 100 12.68 -8.64 4.59
CA GLN A 100 14.11 -8.53 4.88
C GLN A 100 15.00 -9.15 3.81
N ALA A 101 14.50 -10.13 3.07
CA ALA A 101 15.25 -10.81 2.03
C ALA A 101 15.18 -10.12 0.67
N ALA A 102 14.07 -9.41 0.39
CA ALA A 102 13.84 -8.76 -0.91
C ALA A 102 14.61 -7.43 -1.05
N PRO A 103 15.04 -7.07 -2.26
CA PRO A 103 15.64 -5.77 -2.58
C PRO A 103 14.52 -4.72 -2.73
N VAL A 104 14.05 -4.17 -1.61
CA VAL A 104 12.88 -3.28 -1.56
C VAL A 104 13.11 -2.10 -0.61
N GLN A 105 12.71 -0.91 -1.03
CA GLN A 105 12.80 0.33 -0.25
C GLN A 105 11.45 0.82 0.25
N SER A 106 10.36 0.24 -0.25
CA SER A 106 9.00 0.60 0.15
C SER A 106 8.07 -0.61 0.17
N VAL A 107 6.90 -0.43 0.82
CA VAL A 107 5.81 -1.41 0.80
C VAL A 107 5.39 -1.73 -0.64
N ASN A 108 5.30 -0.70 -1.49
CA ASN A 108 4.89 -0.88 -2.89
C ASN A 108 5.89 -1.70 -3.70
N ASP A 109 7.19 -1.60 -3.40
CA ASP A 109 8.20 -2.41 -4.07
C ASP A 109 8.05 -3.90 -3.75
N LEU A 110 7.73 -4.23 -2.50
CA LEU A 110 7.48 -5.61 -2.11
C LEU A 110 6.27 -6.21 -2.85
N LEU A 111 5.22 -5.43 -3.06
CA LEU A 111 4.02 -5.86 -3.79
C LEU A 111 4.30 -6.20 -5.26
N LYS A 112 5.42 -5.74 -5.84
CA LYS A 112 5.86 -6.13 -7.19
C LYS A 112 6.09 -7.64 -7.32
N TYR A 113 6.43 -8.31 -6.22
CA TYR A 113 6.68 -9.75 -6.18
C TYR A 113 5.45 -10.59 -5.83
N ALA A 114 4.31 -9.98 -5.45
CA ALA A 114 3.03 -10.67 -5.33
C ALA A 114 2.40 -10.91 -6.72
N VAL A 115 2.07 -12.16 -7.06
CA VAL A 115 1.73 -12.55 -8.44
C VAL A 115 0.45 -11.91 -8.96
N GLY A 116 -0.62 -11.86 -8.15
CA GLY A 116 -1.92 -11.28 -8.52
C GLY A 116 -1.96 -9.75 -8.49
N VAL A 117 -0.87 -9.10 -8.07
CA VAL A 117 -0.79 -7.65 -7.88
C VAL A 117 -0.03 -6.99 -9.01
N ASP A 118 -0.58 -5.94 -9.57
CA ASP A 118 0.08 -5.05 -10.53
C ASP A 118 0.48 -3.76 -9.83
N VAL A 119 1.78 -3.44 -9.87
CA VAL A 119 2.35 -2.23 -9.28
C VAL A 119 2.90 -1.35 -10.39
N ARG A 120 2.27 -0.20 -10.61
CA ARG A 120 2.68 0.79 -11.61
C ARG A 120 3.36 1.95 -10.91
N GLN A 121 4.66 2.02 -11.04
CA GLN A 121 5.44 3.11 -10.46
C GLN A 121 5.42 4.32 -11.38
N LYS A 122 4.95 5.44 -10.86
CA LYS A 122 4.74 6.68 -11.60
C LYS A 122 5.93 7.65 -11.56
N GLY A 123 7.10 7.15 -11.25
CA GLY A 123 8.32 7.92 -11.15
C GLY A 123 9.41 7.17 -10.42
N PRO A 124 10.48 7.83 -9.97
CA PRO A 124 11.51 7.20 -9.17
C PRO A 124 10.93 6.63 -7.87
N LEU A 125 11.72 5.79 -7.24
CA LEU A 125 11.42 5.21 -5.93
C LEU A 125 10.96 6.28 -4.94
N GLY A 126 9.85 6.03 -4.25
CA GLY A 126 9.28 6.96 -3.27
C GLY A 126 8.25 7.95 -3.79
N VAL A 127 8.09 8.09 -5.09
CA VAL A 127 6.99 8.83 -5.73
C VAL A 127 5.69 8.02 -5.66
N LEU A 128 4.61 8.52 -6.21
CA LEU A 128 3.32 7.83 -6.25
C LEU A 128 3.38 6.50 -7.01
N THR A 129 2.59 5.55 -6.54
CA THR A 129 2.47 4.22 -7.13
C THR A 129 1.01 3.84 -7.22
N ASP A 130 0.57 3.39 -8.38
CA ASP A 130 -0.72 2.73 -8.52
C ASP A 130 -0.56 1.25 -8.29
N VAL A 131 -1.40 0.70 -7.44
CA VAL A 131 -1.47 -0.73 -7.20
C VAL A 131 -2.85 -1.23 -7.60
N SER A 132 -2.91 -2.35 -8.30
CA SER A 132 -4.15 -2.99 -8.66
C SER A 132 -4.07 -4.51 -8.49
N ILE A 133 -5.21 -5.16 -8.41
CA ILE A 133 -5.34 -6.61 -8.28
C ILE A 133 -6.15 -7.11 -9.47
N ARG A 134 -5.71 -8.22 -10.09
CA ARG A 134 -6.46 -8.97 -11.12
C ARG A 134 -7.01 -8.12 -12.26
N GLY A 135 -6.22 -7.16 -12.76
CA GLY A 135 -6.55 -6.34 -13.92
C GLY A 135 -7.49 -5.16 -13.65
N GLY A 136 -7.67 -4.79 -12.39
CA GLY A 136 -8.37 -3.59 -11.98
C GLY A 136 -7.50 -2.34 -11.93
N ASN A 137 -7.96 -1.34 -11.16
CA ASN A 137 -7.25 -0.11 -10.86
C ASN A 137 -7.19 0.15 -9.34
N SER A 138 -6.51 1.21 -8.93
CA SER A 138 -6.33 1.57 -7.50
C SER A 138 -7.62 1.97 -6.79
N GLU A 139 -8.67 2.39 -7.51
CA GLU A 139 -9.98 2.71 -6.95
C GLU A 139 -10.78 1.46 -6.52
N GLN A 140 -10.40 0.28 -7.02
CA GLN A 140 -11.15 -0.98 -6.88
C GLN A 140 -10.59 -1.88 -5.77
N ILE A 141 -9.61 -1.39 -5.02
CA ILE A 141 -8.98 -2.11 -3.89
C ILE A 141 -9.08 -1.32 -2.61
N THR A 142 -9.28 -2.02 -1.50
CA THR A 142 -9.19 -1.41 -0.17
C THR A 142 -7.78 -1.59 0.40
N VAL A 143 -7.24 -0.50 0.90
CA VAL A 143 -5.95 -0.47 1.59
C VAL A 143 -6.19 -0.25 3.07
N LEU A 144 -5.58 -1.10 3.89
CA LEU A 144 -5.75 -1.06 5.34
C LEU A 144 -4.40 -0.96 6.04
N LEU A 145 -4.40 -0.28 7.18
CA LEU A 145 -3.32 -0.30 8.15
C LEU A 145 -3.85 -0.88 9.46
N ASN A 146 -3.32 -2.02 9.89
CA ASN A 146 -3.78 -2.76 11.06
C ASN A 146 -5.31 -3.05 11.04
N GLY A 147 -5.85 -3.34 9.85
CA GLY A 147 -7.28 -3.63 9.67
C GLY A 147 -8.19 -2.40 9.55
N ILE A 148 -7.66 -1.19 9.63
CA ILE A 148 -8.41 0.07 9.46
C ILE A 148 -8.22 0.61 8.05
N ASN A 149 -9.33 0.97 7.40
CA ASN A 149 -9.36 1.50 6.04
C ASN A 149 -8.72 2.89 5.96
N ILE A 150 -7.65 3.01 5.16
CA ILE A 150 -6.90 4.26 4.92
C ILE A 150 -7.07 4.80 3.49
N CYS A 151 -8.02 4.27 2.71
CA CYS A 151 -8.29 4.74 1.36
C CYS A 151 -8.72 6.20 1.34
N ASP A 152 -8.26 6.93 0.32
CA ASP A 152 -8.67 8.30 0.05
C ASP A 152 -9.96 8.31 -0.79
N ALA A 153 -10.88 9.23 -0.48
CA ALA A 153 -12.10 9.42 -1.24
C ALA A 153 -11.89 10.26 -2.50
N GLN A 154 -10.84 11.07 -2.55
CA GLN A 154 -10.51 11.90 -3.71
C GLN A 154 -10.08 11.04 -4.89
N THR A 155 -9.07 10.19 -4.66
CA THR A 155 -8.49 9.31 -5.69
C THR A 155 -7.75 8.12 -5.05
N GLY A 156 -7.81 6.95 -5.70
CA GLY A 156 -7.12 5.74 -5.25
C GLY A 156 -5.59 5.85 -5.21
N HIS A 157 -5.01 6.77 -5.99
CA HIS A 157 -3.56 7.00 -6.00
C HIS A 157 -2.99 7.33 -4.62
N ASN A 158 -3.69 8.16 -3.85
CA ASN A 158 -3.26 8.59 -2.52
C ASN A 158 -3.31 7.47 -1.48
N SER A 159 -4.05 6.39 -1.75
CA SER A 159 -4.21 5.27 -0.81
C SER A 159 -2.92 4.49 -0.56
N PHE A 160 -1.97 4.52 -1.51
CA PHE A 160 -0.69 3.81 -1.43
C PHE A 160 0.47 4.65 -0.90
N ASP A 161 0.20 5.84 -0.39
CA ASP A 161 1.16 6.63 0.38
C ASP A 161 0.99 6.31 1.87
N PHE A 162 1.81 5.37 2.37
CA PHE A 162 1.69 4.87 3.73
C PHE A 162 2.39 5.79 4.73
N PRO A 163 1.74 6.17 5.86
CA PRO A 163 2.36 6.96 6.92
C PRO A 163 3.27 6.14 7.82
N VAL A 164 3.80 5.02 7.33
CA VAL A 164 4.70 4.11 8.04
C VAL A 164 5.91 3.76 7.17
N ASP A 165 7.03 3.52 7.81
CA ASP A 165 8.25 3.03 7.15
C ASP A 165 8.18 1.52 6.95
N ILE A 166 8.87 0.99 5.93
CA ILE A 166 8.90 -0.46 5.66
C ILE A 166 9.51 -1.25 6.83
N SER A 167 10.39 -0.64 7.63
CA SER A 167 10.96 -1.26 8.84
C SER A 167 9.94 -1.53 9.93
N GLU A 168 8.79 -0.82 9.91
CA GLU A 168 7.67 -1.00 10.84
C GLU A 168 6.77 -2.19 10.50
N ILE A 169 6.87 -2.74 9.30
CA ILE A 169 5.95 -3.74 8.79
C ILE A 169 6.31 -5.14 9.33
N GLU A 170 5.33 -5.83 9.88
CA GLU A 170 5.44 -7.24 10.28
C GLU A 170 5.11 -8.16 9.11
N ARG A 171 4.00 -7.85 8.41
CA ARG A 171 3.55 -8.59 7.23
C ARG A 171 2.60 -7.76 6.39
N ILE A 172 2.42 -8.17 5.15
CA ILE A 172 1.39 -7.65 4.25
C ILE A 172 0.46 -8.81 3.90
N GLU A 173 -0.83 -8.61 4.08
CA GLU A 173 -1.87 -9.56 3.74
C GLU A 173 -2.57 -9.09 2.47
N VAL A 174 -2.59 -9.90 1.42
CA VAL A 174 -3.30 -9.63 0.18
C VAL A 174 -4.47 -10.60 0.07
N LEU A 175 -5.68 -10.06 0.14
CA LEU A 175 -6.93 -10.80 -0.10
C LEU A 175 -7.41 -10.46 -1.50
N GLU A 176 -7.39 -11.44 -2.38
CA GLU A 176 -7.78 -11.31 -3.78
C GLU A 176 -9.27 -11.62 -3.99
N GLY A 177 -9.90 -10.95 -4.98
CA GLY A 177 -11.33 -11.03 -5.24
C GLY A 177 -12.20 -10.19 -4.30
N PRO A 178 -13.54 -10.10 -4.53
CA PRO A 178 -14.43 -9.22 -3.79
C PRO A 178 -14.35 -9.43 -2.29
N ALA A 179 -14.05 -8.37 -1.55
CA ALA A 179 -13.76 -8.43 -0.12
C ALA A 179 -14.65 -7.51 0.73
N ALA A 180 -15.75 -6.98 0.17
CA ALA A 180 -16.63 -6.04 0.88
C ALA A 180 -17.23 -6.61 2.16
N ARG A 181 -17.49 -7.91 2.22
CA ARG A 181 -17.97 -8.60 3.42
C ARG A 181 -16.96 -8.51 4.57
N VAL A 182 -15.66 -8.43 4.25
CA VAL A 182 -14.60 -8.36 5.25
C VAL A 182 -14.18 -6.92 5.53
N TYR A 183 -13.95 -6.13 4.48
CA TYR A 183 -13.26 -4.84 4.59
C TYR A 183 -14.10 -3.62 4.18
N GLY A 184 -15.36 -3.83 3.83
CA GLY A 184 -16.24 -2.74 3.48
C GLY A 184 -16.29 -2.40 1.99
N THR A 185 -16.97 -1.30 1.70
CA THR A 185 -17.06 -0.74 0.33
C THR A 185 -15.69 -0.40 -0.23
N SER A 186 -15.54 -0.42 -1.54
CA SER A 186 -14.31 -0.25 -2.31
C SER A 186 -13.41 -1.49 -2.40
N SER A 187 -13.70 -2.57 -1.68
CA SER A 187 -13.01 -3.86 -1.82
C SER A 187 -13.57 -4.66 -3.00
N LEU A 188 -13.56 -4.07 -4.19
CA LEU A 188 -14.18 -4.68 -5.38
C LEU A 188 -13.37 -5.86 -5.89
N LEU A 189 -12.07 -5.69 -6.07
CA LEU A 189 -11.15 -6.71 -6.59
C LEU A 189 -10.22 -7.29 -5.52
N GLY A 190 -10.23 -6.73 -4.32
CA GLY A 190 -9.41 -7.23 -3.23
C GLY A 190 -9.12 -6.19 -2.17
N ALA A 191 -8.26 -6.58 -1.25
CA ALA A 191 -7.77 -5.71 -0.18
C ALA A 191 -6.31 -6.01 0.14
N ILE A 192 -5.58 -5.00 0.56
CA ILE A 192 -4.20 -5.09 1.03
C ILE A 192 -4.16 -4.55 2.45
N ASN A 193 -3.83 -5.41 3.42
CA ASN A 193 -3.71 -5.03 4.82
C ASN A 193 -2.24 -5.02 5.25
N ILE A 194 -1.78 -3.86 5.66
CA ILE A 194 -0.44 -3.65 6.20
C ILE A 194 -0.51 -3.82 7.71
N VAL A 195 0.20 -4.81 8.24
CA VAL A 195 0.25 -5.10 9.67
C VAL A 195 1.60 -4.66 10.23
N THR A 196 1.56 -3.78 11.22
CA THR A 196 2.75 -3.25 11.86
C THR A 196 3.26 -4.14 12.98
N ARG A 197 4.56 -4.05 13.27
CA ARG A 197 5.23 -4.82 14.32
C ARG A 197 4.79 -4.34 15.70
N THR A 198 4.64 -5.29 16.61
CA THR A 198 4.38 -5.02 18.04
C THR A 198 5.42 -5.80 18.87
N PRO A 199 6.66 -5.32 18.98
CA PRO A 199 7.71 -6.03 19.74
C PRO A 199 7.31 -6.17 21.21
N GLN A 200 7.57 -7.36 21.79
CA GLN A 200 7.25 -7.67 23.19
C GLN A 200 8.35 -7.22 24.16
N LYS A 201 9.50 -6.79 23.67
CA LYS A 201 10.66 -6.37 24.47
C LYS A 201 11.04 -4.94 24.16
N THR A 202 11.56 -4.23 25.15
CA THR A 202 12.19 -2.93 24.94
C THR A 202 13.34 -3.07 23.97
N SER A 203 13.38 -2.23 22.96
CA SER A 203 14.35 -2.33 21.86
C SER A 203 14.55 -0.98 21.19
N LEU A 204 15.71 -0.79 20.59
CA LEU A 204 16.05 0.34 19.74
C LEU A 204 16.52 -0.19 18.39
N SER A 205 15.98 0.35 17.30
CA SER A 205 16.47 0.00 15.96
C SER A 205 16.73 1.28 15.19
N ALA A 206 17.75 1.27 14.34
CA ALA A 206 18.07 2.36 13.44
C ALA A 206 18.55 1.78 12.11
N HIS A 207 18.31 2.50 11.02
CA HIS A 207 18.87 2.16 9.71
C HIS A 207 19.33 3.42 8.98
N ILE A 208 20.33 3.26 8.15
CA ILE A 208 20.78 4.23 7.18
C ILE A 208 21.15 3.51 5.88
N GLU A 209 20.75 4.07 4.76
CA GLU A 209 21.08 3.55 3.44
C GLU A 209 21.26 4.70 2.44
N GLY A 210 22.11 4.47 1.45
CA GLY A 210 22.37 5.42 0.39
C GLY A 210 22.66 4.71 -0.92
N GLY A 211 22.49 5.42 -2.04
CA GLY A 211 22.64 4.77 -3.33
C GLY A 211 22.62 5.71 -4.52
N SER A 212 22.37 5.12 -5.68
CA SER A 212 22.28 5.82 -6.96
C SER A 212 21.26 6.95 -6.92
N TYR A 213 21.40 7.94 -7.78
CA TYR A 213 20.50 9.09 -7.93
C TYR A 213 20.35 9.96 -6.66
N GLY A 214 21.42 10.07 -5.85
CA GLY A 214 21.36 10.84 -4.60
C GLY A 214 20.41 10.26 -3.56
N TYR A 215 20.06 8.98 -3.68
CA TYR A 215 19.21 8.30 -2.73
C TYR A 215 19.86 8.26 -1.34
N LEU A 216 19.12 8.67 -0.33
CA LEU A 216 19.47 8.59 1.08
C LEU A 216 18.20 8.30 1.89
N SER A 217 18.23 7.28 2.72
CA SER A 217 17.17 6.99 3.68
C SER A 217 17.78 6.73 5.05
N ALA A 218 17.12 7.24 6.09
CA ALA A 218 17.49 6.98 7.49
C ALA A 218 16.23 6.89 8.34
N GLY A 219 16.27 6.02 9.34
CA GLY A 219 15.15 5.87 10.27
C GLY A 219 15.60 5.36 11.62
N ILE A 220 14.77 5.67 12.63
CA ILE A 220 14.95 5.21 14.01
C ILE A 220 13.61 4.76 14.56
N ARG A 221 13.62 3.71 15.39
CA ARG A 221 12.48 3.17 16.10
C ARG A 221 12.85 2.79 17.50
N GLY A 222 12.16 3.34 18.50
CA GLY A 222 12.22 2.92 19.88
C GLY A 222 10.96 2.21 20.30
N ASN A 223 11.09 1.09 21.00
CA ASN A 223 10.00 0.36 21.61
C ASN A 223 10.22 0.24 23.11
N ILE A 224 9.19 0.52 23.90
CA ILE A 224 9.19 0.39 25.35
C ILE A 224 8.07 -0.59 25.73
N ALA A 225 8.47 -1.78 26.19
CA ALA A 225 7.57 -2.78 26.74
C ALA A 225 7.63 -2.74 28.26
N SER A 226 6.50 -2.52 28.95
CA SER A 226 6.42 -2.48 30.39
C SER A 226 5.58 -3.65 30.90
N LYS A 227 6.25 -4.52 31.69
CA LYS A 227 5.63 -5.60 32.49
C LYS A 227 4.33 -6.16 31.91
N ASP A 228 4.43 -6.84 30.76
CA ASP A 228 3.40 -7.71 30.18
C ASP A 228 2.07 -7.06 29.74
N ARG A 229 1.84 -5.76 29.98
CA ARG A 229 0.57 -5.12 29.68
C ARG A 229 0.67 -3.99 28.67
N TRP A 230 1.69 -3.16 28.77
CA TRP A 230 1.83 -1.95 27.96
C TRP A 230 2.99 -2.07 27.00
N ASN A 231 2.74 -1.74 25.75
CA ASN A 231 3.75 -1.61 24.74
C ASN A 231 3.55 -0.28 24.00
N ASN A 232 4.62 0.49 23.85
CA ASN A 232 4.60 1.76 23.12
C ASN A 232 5.79 1.81 22.18
N GLN A 233 5.56 2.20 20.96
CA GLN A 233 6.57 2.31 19.91
C GLN A 233 6.45 3.65 19.20
N LEU A 234 7.58 4.29 19.03
CA LEU A 234 7.71 5.51 18.22
C LEU A 234 8.78 5.29 17.15
N SER A 235 8.50 5.69 15.94
CA SER A 235 9.48 5.70 14.86
C SER A 235 9.42 6.99 14.05
N ALA A 236 10.57 7.33 13.45
CA ALA A 236 10.70 8.42 12.50
C ALA A 236 11.64 8.01 11.38
N SER A 237 11.33 8.40 10.16
CA SER A 237 12.18 8.16 8.99
C SER A 237 12.18 9.36 8.05
N TYR A 238 13.28 9.51 7.33
CA TYR A 238 13.47 10.49 6.27
C TYR A 238 14.12 9.84 5.06
N THR A 239 13.56 10.07 3.88
CA THR A 239 14.10 9.56 2.62
C THR A 239 14.11 10.68 1.58
N ARG A 240 15.17 10.75 0.77
CA ARG A 240 15.28 11.64 -0.37
C ARG A 240 15.95 10.97 -1.57
N SER A 241 15.72 11.52 -2.75
CA SER A 241 16.49 11.23 -3.96
C SER A 241 16.43 12.43 -4.91
N ASP A 242 17.49 12.62 -5.69
CA ASP A 242 17.51 13.64 -6.75
C ASP A 242 16.75 13.17 -8.00
N GLY A 243 16.40 11.85 -8.07
CA GLY A 243 15.74 11.24 -9.22
C GLY A 243 16.67 11.14 -10.43
N TYR A 244 16.10 10.66 -11.55
CA TYR A 244 16.86 10.43 -12.79
C TYR A 244 16.19 11.05 -14.03
N LEU A 245 14.94 11.52 -13.93
CA LEU A 245 14.21 12.12 -15.04
C LEU A 245 14.47 13.62 -15.10
N ARG A 246 14.73 14.11 -16.31
CA ARG A 246 14.90 15.53 -16.59
C ARG A 246 13.70 16.04 -17.38
N ASN A 247 13.36 17.30 -17.15
CA ASN A 247 12.42 18.04 -17.99
C ASN A 247 13.11 18.52 -19.28
N LYS A 248 12.37 19.09 -20.23
CA LYS A 248 12.89 19.64 -21.49
C LYS A 248 13.88 20.77 -21.30
N ALA A 249 13.82 21.46 -20.16
CA ALA A 249 14.79 22.50 -19.77
C ALA A 249 16.10 21.90 -19.23
N GLY A 250 16.22 20.57 -19.10
CA GLY A 250 17.41 19.87 -18.62
C GLY A 250 17.51 19.76 -17.09
N SER A 251 16.57 20.30 -16.34
CA SER A 251 16.52 20.20 -14.88
C SER A 251 15.96 18.85 -14.43
N LEU A 252 16.50 18.30 -13.33
CA LEU A 252 15.89 17.12 -12.68
C LEU A 252 14.51 17.50 -12.16
N ASN A 253 13.50 16.74 -12.51
CA ASN A 253 12.11 16.89 -12.06
C ASN A 253 11.44 15.54 -11.79
N ALA A 254 12.14 14.70 -11.05
CA ALA A 254 11.67 13.46 -10.48
C ALA A 254 12.37 13.22 -9.14
N ASP A 255 12.85 14.31 -8.55
CA ASP A 255 13.37 14.38 -7.19
C ASP A 255 12.22 14.17 -6.21
N TYR A 256 12.54 13.60 -5.05
CA TYR A 256 11.58 13.53 -3.97
C TYR A 256 12.25 13.59 -2.60
N ARG A 257 11.45 13.98 -1.62
CA ARG A 257 11.76 13.85 -0.21
C ARG A 257 10.50 13.48 0.57
N THR A 258 10.64 12.61 1.54
CA THR A 258 9.54 12.21 2.42
C THR A 258 10.02 12.11 3.85
N ALA A 259 9.20 12.58 4.78
CA ALA A 259 9.39 12.39 6.21
C ALA A 259 8.18 11.69 6.78
N LYS A 260 8.40 10.71 7.65
CA LYS A 260 7.33 9.96 8.31
C LYS A 260 7.58 9.88 9.80
N VAL A 261 6.52 9.97 10.57
CA VAL A 261 6.50 9.70 12.01
C VAL A 261 5.36 8.77 12.31
N PHE A 262 5.61 7.72 13.07
CA PHE A 262 4.58 6.77 13.45
C PHE A 262 4.70 6.40 14.92
N TYR A 263 3.59 6.52 15.64
CA TYR A 263 3.45 6.10 17.02
C TYR A 263 2.34 5.06 17.13
N GLN A 264 2.60 4.00 17.84
CA GLN A 264 1.59 3.00 18.19
C GLN A 264 1.80 2.49 19.59
N GLY A 265 0.73 1.97 20.17
CA GLY A 265 0.81 1.27 21.43
C GLY A 265 -0.33 0.30 21.60
N ASN A 266 -0.18 -0.55 22.59
CA ASN A 266 -1.25 -1.43 23.05
C ASN A 266 -1.21 -1.61 24.57
N TYR A 267 -2.41 -1.78 25.10
CA TYR A 267 -2.65 -2.31 26.43
C TYR A 267 -3.32 -3.66 26.28
N THR A 268 -2.82 -4.67 27.01
CA THR A 268 -3.41 -6.02 27.00
C THR A 268 -3.41 -6.56 28.42
N ASP A 269 -4.54 -7.02 28.87
CA ASP A 269 -4.68 -7.81 30.08
C ASP A 269 -5.46 -9.11 29.79
N GLU A 270 -5.94 -9.80 30.83
CA GLU A 270 -6.67 -11.04 30.64
C GLU A 270 -8.07 -10.85 30.05
N ASP A 271 -8.67 -9.68 30.22
CA ASP A 271 -10.05 -9.39 29.85
C ASP A 271 -10.19 -8.60 28.57
N MET A 272 -9.22 -7.72 28.27
CA MET A 272 -9.31 -6.79 27.15
C MET A 272 -7.98 -6.45 26.51
N MET A 273 -8.05 -6.03 25.26
CA MET A 273 -6.94 -5.44 24.51
C MET A 273 -7.41 -4.12 23.92
N VAL A 274 -6.59 -3.07 24.09
CA VAL A 274 -6.76 -1.79 23.42
C VAL A 274 -5.51 -1.48 22.61
N ARG A 275 -5.69 -1.11 21.36
CA ARG A 275 -4.61 -0.70 20.46
C ARG A 275 -4.88 0.70 19.95
N TRP A 276 -3.85 1.49 19.83
CA TRP A 276 -3.93 2.82 19.20
C TRP A 276 -2.72 3.02 18.31
N HIS A 277 -2.92 3.80 17.27
CA HIS A 277 -1.81 4.22 16.42
C HIS A 277 -2.14 5.56 15.77
N THR A 278 -1.11 6.33 15.53
CA THR A 278 -1.14 7.57 14.76
C THR A 278 0.11 7.67 13.89
N GLY A 279 -0.08 8.10 12.67
CA GLY A 279 0.99 8.25 11.71
C GLY A 279 0.87 9.54 10.92
N MET A 280 2.00 10.05 10.48
CA MET A 280 2.10 11.25 9.67
C MET A 280 3.14 11.04 8.58
N SER A 281 2.83 11.47 7.37
CA SER A 281 3.74 11.48 6.22
C SER A 281 3.66 12.82 5.51
N MET A 282 4.82 13.39 5.21
CA MET A 282 4.97 14.56 4.33
C MET A 282 5.82 14.14 3.15
N LYS A 283 5.41 14.49 1.94
CA LYS A 283 6.13 14.15 0.72
C LYS A 283 6.09 15.30 -0.26
N ASP A 284 7.25 15.62 -0.84
CA ASP A 284 7.43 16.53 -1.96
C ASP A 284 8.06 15.75 -3.12
N PHE A 285 7.55 15.90 -4.34
CA PHE A 285 8.15 15.24 -5.49
C PHE A 285 7.88 15.95 -6.81
N GLY A 286 8.89 15.90 -7.70
CA GLY A 286 8.71 16.23 -9.10
C GLY A 286 8.01 15.09 -9.82
N SER A 287 6.87 15.36 -10.44
CA SER A 287 6.07 14.35 -11.14
C SER A 287 6.32 14.27 -12.65
N ASN A 288 7.28 15.06 -13.16
CA ASN A 288 7.67 15.06 -14.57
C ASN A 288 6.45 15.02 -15.50
N THR A 289 6.36 14.03 -16.40
CA THR A 289 5.25 13.82 -17.35
C THR A 289 4.12 12.93 -16.83
N PHE A 290 4.05 12.72 -15.53
CA PHE A 290 3.15 11.75 -14.91
C PHE A 290 1.66 11.98 -15.23
N TYR A 291 1.14 13.20 -15.01
CA TYR A 291 -0.26 13.51 -15.29
C TYR A 291 -0.52 13.91 -16.74
N SER A 292 0.51 14.33 -17.47
CA SER A 292 0.40 14.77 -18.86
C SER A 292 1.74 14.64 -19.60
N ALA A 293 1.73 13.98 -20.75
CA ALA A 293 2.91 13.88 -21.62
C ALA A 293 3.38 15.25 -22.16
N LYS A 294 2.47 16.25 -22.18
CA LYS A 294 2.76 17.60 -22.68
C LYS A 294 3.58 18.44 -21.72
N TYR A 295 3.33 18.29 -20.41
CA TYR A 295 3.94 19.09 -19.34
C TYR A 295 4.89 18.23 -18.52
N ASP A 296 6.13 18.65 -18.38
CA ASP A 296 7.21 17.89 -17.73
C ASP A 296 7.84 18.63 -16.55
N ASP A 297 7.19 19.73 -16.11
CA ASP A 297 7.62 20.55 -14.96
C ASP A 297 6.62 20.46 -13.80
N GLN A 298 5.90 19.34 -13.71
CA GLN A 298 4.88 19.11 -12.70
C GLN A 298 5.51 18.78 -11.34
N PHE A 299 4.87 19.24 -10.28
CA PHE A 299 5.30 19.01 -8.91
C PHE A 299 4.11 18.79 -8.00
N GLU A 300 4.33 18.02 -6.94
CA GLU A 300 3.27 17.73 -5.97
C GLU A 300 3.82 17.71 -4.55
N HIS A 301 3.00 18.22 -3.63
CA HIS A 301 3.20 18.15 -2.21
C HIS A 301 2.03 17.39 -1.59
N THR A 302 2.31 16.35 -0.79
CA THR A 302 1.28 15.61 -0.05
C THR A 302 1.56 15.64 1.44
N PHE A 303 0.48 15.72 2.22
CA PHE A 303 0.51 15.54 3.67
C PHE A 303 -0.59 14.58 4.07
N LYS A 304 -0.23 13.55 4.81
CA LYS A 304 -1.16 12.52 5.29
C LYS A 304 -1.02 12.35 6.79
N THR A 305 -2.13 12.28 7.49
CA THR A 305 -2.17 11.84 8.89
C THR A 305 -3.27 10.82 9.08
N PHE A 306 -3.03 9.90 9.99
CA PHE A 306 -3.92 8.80 10.30
C PHE A 306 -3.89 8.51 11.79
N THR A 307 -5.06 8.39 12.42
CA THR A 307 -5.19 8.03 13.83
C THR A 307 -6.32 7.03 14.00
N ALA A 308 -6.10 5.98 14.79
CA ALA A 308 -7.12 5.01 15.13
C ALA A 308 -6.95 4.46 16.55
N ILE A 309 -8.09 4.09 17.14
CA ILE A 309 -8.18 3.35 18.40
C ILE A 309 -9.08 2.16 18.15
N GLN A 310 -8.66 0.99 18.61
CA GLN A 310 -9.38 -0.28 18.52
C GLN A 310 -9.36 -0.95 19.89
N ALA A 311 -10.49 -1.54 20.30
CA ALA A 311 -10.56 -2.33 21.50
C ALA A 311 -11.16 -3.72 21.20
N GLU A 312 -10.89 -4.70 22.04
CA GLU A 312 -11.43 -6.05 21.95
C GLU A 312 -11.51 -6.65 23.36
N ASN A 313 -12.64 -7.28 23.71
CA ASN A 313 -12.69 -8.13 24.87
C ASN A 313 -12.13 -9.53 24.53
N LEU A 314 -11.32 -10.08 25.41
CA LEU A 314 -10.58 -11.33 25.18
C LEU A 314 -11.29 -12.55 25.79
N ARG A 315 -12.14 -12.36 26.80
CA ARG A 315 -12.85 -13.44 27.50
C ARG A 315 -14.28 -13.62 27.03
N GLY A 316 -14.77 -14.85 27.18
CA GLY A 316 -16.15 -15.23 26.89
C GLY A 316 -16.36 -15.78 25.50
N ARG A 317 -17.61 -16.07 25.16
CA ARG A 317 -18.02 -16.54 23.82
C ARG A 317 -18.45 -15.42 22.90
N PHE A 318 -18.71 -14.23 23.47
CA PHE A 318 -19.13 -13.04 22.74
C PHE A 318 -18.00 -12.02 22.77
N HIS A 319 -17.56 -11.62 21.61
CA HIS A 319 -16.47 -10.69 21.42
C HIS A 319 -16.97 -9.43 20.71
N ILE A 320 -16.59 -8.27 21.23
CA ILE A 320 -16.89 -6.96 20.64
C ILE A 320 -15.56 -6.29 20.29
N ARG A 321 -15.47 -5.76 19.08
CA ARG A 321 -14.27 -5.09 18.54
C ARG A 321 -14.65 -3.72 17.96
N PRO A 322 -14.91 -2.71 18.82
CA PRO A 322 -15.13 -1.34 18.36
C PRO A 322 -13.85 -0.71 17.86
N SER A 323 -13.97 0.18 16.87
CA SER A 323 -12.87 1.05 16.47
C SER A 323 -13.39 2.40 16.02
N ILE A 324 -12.58 3.42 16.25
CA ILE A 324 -12.77 4.77 15.74
C ILE A 324 -11.50 5.19 15.02
N TYR A 325 -11.63 5.93 13.92
CA TYR A 325 -10.49 6.41 13.17
C TYR A 325 -10.76 7.75 12.48
N TRP A 326 -9.68 8.45 12.23
CA TRP A 326 -9.63 9.67 11.44
C TRP A 326 -8.43 9.65 10.51
N ASN A 327 -8.67 9.96 9.24
CA ASN A 327 -7.65 10.16 8.22
C ASN A 327 -7.76 11.56 7.67
N ARG A 328 -6.63 12.22 7.43
CA ARG A 328 -6.56 13.44 6.62
C ARG A 328 -5.52 13.27 5.54
N ASN A 329 -5.93 13.56 4.32
CA ASN A 329 -5.05 13.70 3.18
C ASN A 329 -5.14 15.14 2.67
N MET A 330 -4.00 15.74 2.39
CA MET A 330 -3.90 17.05 1.77
C MET A 330 -2.91 16.95 0.63
N ASP A 331 -3.25 17.53 -0.51
CA ASP A 331 -2.33 17.63 -1.63
C ASP A 331 -2.36 19.03 -2.25
N ARG A 332 -1.22 19.41 -2.80
CA ARG A 332 -1.03 20.59 -3.64
C ARG A 332 -0.37 20.15 -4.92
N PHE A 333 -1.08 20.28 -6.03
CA PHE A 333 -0.55 20.01 -7.36
C PHE A 333 -0.17 21.32 -8.07
N GLU A 334 1.00 21.32 -8.69
CA GLU A 334 1.58 22.42 -9.45
C GLU A 334 1.83 21.95 -10.89
N LEU A 335 1.12 22.51 -11.86
CA LEU A 335 1.35 22.20 -13.27
C LEU A 335 2.72 22.70 -13.73
N PHE A 336 3.17 23.84 -13.19
CA PHE A 336 4.49 24.41 -13.34
C PHE A 336 5.07 24.62 -11.96
N ARG A 337 6.14 23.93 -11.63
CA ARG A 337 6.78 23.90 -10.33
C ARG A 337 7.15 25.30 -9.85
N GLY A 338 6.63 25.74 -8.72
CA GLY A 338 6.89 27.04 -8.09
C GLY A 338 6.32 28.24 -8.84
N ALA A 339 5.57 28.07 -9.92
CA ALA A 339 5.11 29.12 -10.79
C ALA A 339 3.57 29.29 -10.80
N SER A 340 2.99 29.65 -9.63
CA SER A 340 1.54 29.87 -9.47
C SER A 340 1.00 31.02 -10.35
N ASN A 341 1.86 31.95 -10.77
CA ASN A 341 1.56 33.04 -11.70
C ASN A 341 1.34 32.56 -13.15
N LYS A 342 1.93 31.42 -13.56
CA LYS A 342 1.69 30.82 -14.88
C LYS A 342 0.41 30.01 -14.89
N TYR A 343 0.18 29.24 -13.85
CA TYR A 343 -1.03 28.42 -13.65
C TYR A 343 -1.29 28.25 -12.16
N PRO A 344 -2.51 28.51 -11.69
CA PRO A 344 -2.85 28.37 -10.27
C PRO A 344 -2.64 26.96 -9.77
N PHE A 345 -2.08 26.83 -8.56
CA PHE A 345 -1.93 25.54 -7.89
C PHE A 345 -3.31 25.00 -7.48
N ASN A 346 -3.48 23.68 -7.58
CA ASN A 346 -4.65 22.99 -7.08
C ASN A 346 -4.40 22.53 -5.65
N TYR A 347 -5.40 22.71 -4.79
CA TYR A 347 -5.34 22.29 -3.39
C TYR A 347 -6.56 21.44 -3.07
N HIS A 348 -6.32 20.33 -2.40
CA HIS A 348 -7.36 19.44 -1.90
C HIS A 348 -7.09 19.07 -0.45
N ARG A 349 -8.15 18.86 0.32
CA ARG A 349 -8.10 18.29 1.66
C ARG A 349 -9.28 17.35 1.84
N THR A 350 -9.00 16.11 2.15
CA THR A 350 -9.98 15.08 2.49
C THR A 350 -9.84 14.72 3.96
N ASP A 351 -10.89 14.85 4.73
CA ASP A 351 -11.03 14.32 6.08
C ASP A 351 -11.99 13.12 6.06
N ILE A 352 -11.58 12.00 6.64
CA ILE A 352 -12.37 10.78 6.72
C ILE A 352 -12.52 10.38 8.18
N TYR A 353 -13.76 10.27 8.64
CA TYR A 353 -14.11 9.87 10.00
C TYR A 353 -14.82 8.52 9.92
N GLY A 354 -14.37 7.55 10.70
CA GLY A 354 -14.98 6.24 10.74
C GLY A 354 -15.23 5.71 12.13
N VAL A 355 -16.36 5.03 12.27
CA VAL A 355 -16.72 4.25 13.45
C VAL A 355 -17.11 2.86 13.00
N ASN A 356 -16.43 1.84 13.53
CA ASN A 356 -16.74 0.44 13.25
C ASN A 356 -17.09 -0.27 14.55
N LEU A 357 -18.14 -1.07 14.50
CA LEU A 357 -18.49 -2.02 15.53
C LEU A 357 -18.49 -3.41 14.91
N ASN A 358 -17.51 -4.22 15.25
CA ASN A 358 -17.50 -5.64 14.89
C ASN A 358 -17.80 -6.45 16.14
N ALA A 359 -18.62 -7.47 16.01
CA ALA A 359 -18.90 -8.42 17.08
C ALA A 359 -18.96 -9.84 16.51
N TYR A 360 -18.53 -10.82 17.28
CA TYR A 360 -18.69 -12.23 16.92
C TYR A 360 -18.93 -13.07 18.16
N PHE A 361 -19.57 -14.22 17.95
CA PHE A 361 -19.79 -15.18 19.02
C PHE A 361 -19.62 -16.61 18.49
N ASP A 362 -19.08 -17.44 19.37
CA ASP A 362 -18.86 -18.87 19.14
C ASP A 362 -20.02 -19.68 19.78
N TRP A 363 -20.59 -20.58 18.97
CA TRP A 363 -21.67 -21.46 19.40
C TRP A 363 -21.60 -22.83 18.68
N ASN A 364 -22.51 -23.72 18.97
CA ASN A 364 -22.41 -25.11 18.51
C ASN A 364 -22.41 -25.29 16.97
N LEU A 365 -22.99 -24.34 16.23
CA LEU A 365 -23.00 -24.37 14.76
C LEU A 365 -21.83 -23.61 14.12
N GLY A 366 -20.92 -23.02 14.92
CA GLY A 366 -19.75 -22.31 14.43
C GLY A 366 -19.64 -20.90 14.99
N ARG A 367 -19.13 -19.96 14.18
CA ARG A 367 -18.87 -18.57 14.56
C ARG A 367 -19.70 -17.62 13.72
N THR A 368 -20.57 -16.83 14.39
CA THR A 368 -21.36 -15.78 13.73
C THR A 368 -20.76 -14.43 14.00
N ALA A 369 -20.55 -13.63 12.98
CA ALA A 369 -20.04 -12.26 13.08
C ALA A 369 -21.08 -11.26 12.55
N PHE A 370 -21.13 -10.11 13.21
CA PHE A 370 -21.90 -8.94 12.81
C PHE A 370 -20.96 -7.73 12.75
N ALA A 371 -21.14 -6.87 11.76
CA ALA A 371 -20.43 -5.61 11.69
C ALA A 371 -21.36 -4.46 11.28
N ALA A 372 -21.13 -3.29 11.87
CA ALA A 372 -21.70 -2.03 11.45
C ALA A 372 -20.57 -1.00 11.28
N GLU A 373 -20.56 -0.32 10.15
CA GLU A 373 -19.57 0.73 9.82
C GLU A 373 -20.31 1.99 9.40
N LEU A 374 -19.87 3.11 9.93
CA LEU A 374 -20.22 4.45 9.49
C LEU A 374 -18.93 5.15 9.11
N ARG A 375 -18.83 5.57 7.83
CA ARG A 375 -17.67 6.27 7.28
C ARG A 375 -18.13 7.54 6.59
N ASN A 376 -17.77 8.70 7.16
CA ASN A 376 -18.01 10.00 6.55
C ASN A 376 -16.75 10.49 5.83
N GLU A 377 -16.92 10.99 4.62
CA GLU A 377 -15.89 11.53 3.74
C GLU A 377 -16.19 13.00 3.46
N ASP A 378 -15.36 13.91 4.00
CA ASP A 378 -15.48 15.37 3.85
C ASP A 378 -14.30 15.90 3.04
N LEU A 379 -14.55 16.24 1.77
CA LEU A 379 -13.55 16.82 0.88
C LEU A 379 -13.84 18.29 0.67
N VAL A 380 -12.80 19.13 0.77
CA VAL A 380 -12.80 20.52 0.34
C VAL A 380 -11.68 20.75 -0.65
N SER A 381 -11.95 21.54 -1.70
CA SER A 381 -11.08 21.62 -2.86
C SER A 381 -11.17 22.98 -3.55
N GLY A 382 -10.16 23.28 -4.37
CA GLY A 382 -10.19 24.41 -5.30
C GLY A 382 -10.99 24.14 -6.58
N ASN A 383 -11.18 22.84 -6.96
CA ASN A 383 -11.78 22.48 -8.25
C ASN A 383 -12.52 21.13 -8.29
N LEU A 384 -12.65 20.42 -7.16
CA LEU A 384 -13.37 19.12 -7.08
C LEU A 384 -14.55 19.24 -6.12
N GLY A 385 -15.75 19.01 -6.60
CA GLY A 385 -16.99 19.01 -5.80
C GLY A 385 -17.97 20.08 -6.22
N GLU A 386 -18.98 20.28 -5.38
CA GLU A 386 -20.02 21.30 -5.54
C GLU A 386 -19.65 22.58 -4.79
N PRO A 387 -20.20 23.75 -5.18
CA PRO A 387 -19.91 25.02 -4.51
C PRO A 387 -20.18 24.97 -3.01
N LEU A 388 -19.23 25.40 -2.21
CA LEU A 388 -19.39 25.54 -0.76
C LEU A 388 -20.24 26.78 -0.45
N SER A 389 -21.14 26.68 0.52
CA SER A 389 -21.92 27.82 1.01
C SER A 389 -21.02 28.92 1.58
N ARG A 390 -19.87 28.55 2.12
CA ARG A 390 -18.80 29.44 2.63
C ARG A 390 -17.46 28.87 2.22
N PRO A 391 -16.68 29.60 1.40
CA PRO A 391 -15.29 29.23 1.11
C PRO A 391 -14.49 29.07 2.41
N LYS A 392 -13.55 28.13 2.42
CA LYS A 392 -12.69 27.85 3.56
C LYS A 392 -11.25 28.25 3.22
N HIS A 393 -10.67 29.16 4.00
CA HIS A 393 -9.31 29.66 3.76
C HIS A 393 -8.28 28.53 3.82
N ILE A 394 -7.33 28.53 2.85
CA ILE A 394 -6.21 27.60 2.80
C ILE A 394 -5.06 28.24 3.58
N HIS A 395 -4.81 27.70 4.78
CA HIS A 395 -3.81 28.25 5.68
C HIS A 395 -2.42 28.40 5.02
N GLY A 396 -1.81 29.55 5.18
CA GLY A 396 -0.49 29.88 4.61
C GLY A 396 -0.51 30.25 3.11
N THR A 397 -1.69 30.52 2.54
CA THR A 397 -1.86 30.98 1.15
C THR A 397 -2.84 32.16 1.09
N ASP A 398 -2.96 32.78 -0.07
CA ASP A 398 -3.99 33.78 -0.41
C ASP A 398 -5.24 33.17 -1.05
N ARG A 399 -5.46 31.85 -0.90
CA ARG A 399 -6.47 31.09 -1.61
C ARG A 399 -7.46 30.42 -0.66
N ASP A 400 -8.61 30.06 -1.22
CA ASP A 400 -9.69 29.38 -0.53
C ASP A 400 -10.07 28.07 -1.23
N TYR A 401 -10.51 27.08 -0.45
CA TYR A 401 -11.32 26.00 -0.94
C TYR A 401 -12.72 26.53 -1.24
N THR A 402 -13.14 26.44 -2.49
CA THR A 402 -14.41 27.02 -2.96
C THR A 402 -15.48 25.96 -3.24
N VAL A 403 -15.06 24.71 -3.41
CA VAL A 403 -15.94 23.57 -3.71
C VAL A 403 -15.63 22.41 -2.75
N GLY A 404 -16.53 21.42 -2.68
CA GLY A 404 -16.33 20.25 -1.85
C GLY A 404 -17.43 19.20 -2.01
N LEU A 405 -17.26 18.10 -1.30
CA LEU A 405 -18.23 17.00 -1.23
C LEU A 405 -18.20 16.42 0.19
N ASN A 406 -19.38 16.25 0.77
CA ASN A 406 -19.54 15.47 2.00
C ASN A 406 -20.49 14.31 1.72
N ARG A 407 -20.04 13.08 2.01
CA ARG A 407 -20.87 11.89 1.86
C ARG A 407 -20.61 10.91 3.00
N THR A 408 -21.65 10.13 3.32
CA THR A 408 -21.58 9.12 4.37
C THR A 408 -21.92 7.75 3.81
N ASN A 409 -21.01 6.80 4.02
CA ASN A 409 -21.21 5.38 3.76
C ASN A 409 -21.70 4.71 5.05
N ILE A 410 -22.76 3.92 4.95
CA ILE A 410 -23.28 3.07 6.03
C ILE A 410 -23.24 1.64 5.52
N GLN A 411 -22.65 0.75 6.31
CA GLN A 411 -22.53 -0.64 5.97
C GLN A 411 -22.92 -1.53 7.14
N PHE A 412 -23.64 -2.61 6.84
CA PHE A 412 -23.90 -3.71 7.75
C PHE A 412 -23.41 -5.01 7.14
N VAL A 413 -22.83 -5.86 7.95
CA VAL A 413 -22.39 -7.20 7.55
C VAL A 413 -22.94 -8.23 8.53
N LEU A 414 -23.46 -9.32 8.00
CA LEU A 414 -23.76 -10.54 8.75
C LEU A 414 -23.01 -11.68 8.09
N GLU A 415 -22.23 -12.42 8.86
CA GLU A 415 -21.43 -13.54 8.40
C GLU A 415 -21.56 -14.70 9.37
N HIS A 416 -21.70 -15.92 8.84
CA HIS A 416 -21.65 -17.13 9.62
C HIS A 416 -20.60 -18.08 9.07
N ASN A 417 -19.75 -18.60 9.96
CA ASN A 417 -18.64 -19.51 9.65
C ASN A 417 -18.87 -20.84 10.34
N ILE A 418 -19.11 -21.89 9.56
CA ILE A 418 -19.14 -23.29 10.00
C ILE A 418 -17.70 -23.81 9.87
N ILE A 419 -17.08 -24.19 10.99
CA ILE A 419 -15.69 -24.64 11.04
C ILE A 419 -15.67 -26.05 11.58
N LEU A 420 -15.49 -27.03 10.69
CA LEU A 420 -15.32 -28.43 11.00
C LEU A 420 -13.86 -28.85 10.75
N ASP A 421 -13.47 -30.03 11.22
CA ASP A 421 -12.10 -30.52 11.09
C ASP A 421 -11.55 -30.48 9.66
N ARG A 422 -12.36 -30.80 8.67
CA ARG A 422 -11.96 -30.85 7.25
C ARG A 422 -12.70 -29.88 6.36
N PHE A 423 -13.80 -29.30 6.83
CA PHE A 423 -14.67 -28.46 6.02
C PHE A 423 -14.89 -27.11 6.70
N THR A 424 -14.72 -26.03 5.96
CA THR A 424 -15.09 -24.69 6.38
C THR A 424 -16.05 -24.09 5.38
N LEU A 425 -17.15 -23.55 5.86
CA LEU A 425 -18.10 -22.76 5.07
C LEU A 425 -18.26 -21.39 5.72
N SER A 426 -18.06 -20.31 4.95
CA SER A 426 -18.32 -18.94 5.37
C SER A 426 -19.37 -18.36 4.44
N ALA A 427 -20.52 -17.97 4.96
CA ALA A 427 -21.60 -17.36 4.19
C ALA A 427 -22.04 -16.06 4.84
N GLY A 428 -22.39 -15.06 4.05
CA GLY A 428 -22.84 -13.80 4.61
C GLY A 428 -23.39 -12.82 3.58
N LEU A 429 -23.90 -11.71 4.13
CA LEU A 429 -24.50 -10.62 3.38
C LEU A 429 -23.84 -9.32 3.80
N THR A 430 -23.66 -8.42 2.85
CA THR A 430 -23.24 -7.04 3.10
C THR A 430 -24.32 -6.12 2.58
N ALA A 431 -24.87 -5.26 3.44
CA ALA A 431 -25.83 -4.23 3.08
C ALA A 431 -25.12 -2.86 3.12
N VAL A 432 -25.26 -2.08 2.04
CA VAL A 432 -24.54 -0.81 1.86
C VAL A 432 -25.52 0.27 1.45
N LYS A 433 -25.37 1.46 2.07
CA LYS A 433 -26.06 2.69 1.68
C LYS A 433 -25.06 3.84 1.63
N ASN A 434 -25.21 4.74 0.67
CA ASN A 434 -24.45 5.98 0.57
C ASN A 434 -25.40 7.17 0.53
N SER A 435 -25.04 8.27 1.18
CA SER A 435 -25.85 9.50 1.20
C SER A 435 -25.80 10.29 -0.09
N GLN A 436 -24.79 10.05 -0.94
CA GLN A 436 -24.69 10.68 -2.25
C GLN A 436 -25.60 9.97 -3.25
N ALA A 437 -26.16 10.69 -4.19
CA ALA A 437 -27.01 10.19 -5.27
C ALA A 437 -28.27 9.45 -4.78
N ASP A 438 -28.69 9.68 -3.53
CA ASP A 438 -29.85 9.04 -2.91
C ASP A 438 -29.92 7.51 -3.14
N MET A 439 -28.75 6.88 -3.05
CA MET A 439 -28.58 5.45 -3.32
C MET A 439 -29.37 4.63 -2.31
N PRO A 440 -30.31 3.78 -2.74
CA PRO A 440 -31.00 2.87 -1.83
C PRO A 440 -30.03 1.87 -1.19
N MET A 441 -30.48 1.17 -0.17
CA MET A 441 -29.67 0.10 0.42
C MET A 441 -29.55 -1.08 -0.55
N HIS A 442 -28.32 -1.42 -0.92
CA HIS A 442 -27.99 -2.57 -1.75
C HIS A 442 -27.43 -3.71 -0.91
N VAL A 443 -27.78 -4.93 -1.25
CA VAL A 443 -27.34 -6.14 -0.53
C VAL A 443 -26.52 -7.03 -1.45
N TYR A 444 -25.35 -7.44 -0.98
CA TYR A 444 -24.38 -8.26 -1.71
C TYR A 444 -24.10 -9.56 -0.95
N PRO A 445 -24.42 -10.72 -1.53
CA PRO A 445 -24.12 -12.01 -0.94
C PRO A 445 -22.67 -12.42 -1.17
N GLY A 446 -22.18 -13.27 -0.26
CA GLY A 446 -20.91 -13.98 -0.43
C GLY A 446 -20.93 -15.33 0.26
N VAL A 447 -20.32 -16.31 -0.40
CA VAL A 447 -20.17 -17.68 0.11
C VAL A 447 -18.80 -18.19 -0.25
N ASP A 448 -18.07 -18.70 0.73
CA ASP A 448 -16.78 -19.33 0.57
C ASP A 448 -16.80 -20.71 1.23
N ALA A 449 -16.31 -21.73 0.55
CA ALA A 449 -16.22 -23.08 1.07
C ALA A 449 -14.82 -23.64 0.86
N SER A 450 -14.32 -24.43 1.79
CA SER A 450 -13.08 -25.17 1.62
C SER A 450 -13.15 -26.55 2.25
N TYR A 451 -12.41 -27.48 1.66
CA TYR A 451 -12.31 -28.86 2.11
C TYR A 451 -10.85 -29.30 2.16
N ARG A 452 -10.43 -29.88 3.30
CA ARG A 452 -9.08 -30.42 3.49
C ARG A 452 -9.07 -31.92 3.19
N ILE A 453 -8.18 -32.33 2.28
CA ILE A 453 -7.92 -33.72 1.94
C ILE A 453 -6.61 -34.12 2.62
N GLY A 454 -6.73 -34.91 3.69
CA GLY A 454 -5.59 -35.17 4.57
C GLY A 454 -5.05 -33.90 5.23
N ASN A 455 -3.75 -33.85 5.46
CA ASN A 455 -3.09 -32.71 6.12
C ASN A 455 -2.41 -31.76 5.15
N ALA A 456 -2.29 -32.14 3.87
CA ALA A 456 -1.49 -31.41 2.91
C ALA A 456 -2.31 -30.62 1.87
N TRP A 457 -3.50 -31.10 1.52
CA TRP A 457 -4.30 -30.51 0.44
C TRP A 457 -5.52 -29.77 0.97
N LYS A 458 -5.80 -28.63 0.37
CA LYS A 458 -7.00 -27.84 0.61
C LYS A 458 -7.60 -27.42 -0.73
N LEU A 459 -8.83 -27.81 -0.98
CA LEU A 459 -9.65 -27.31 -2.09
C LEU A 459 -10.52 -26.16 -1.59
N TYR A 460 -10.80 -25.18 -2.44
CA TYR A 460 -11.74 -24.12 -2.10
C TYR A 460 -12.53 -23.64 -3.31
N ALA A 461 -13.70 -23.09 -3.03
CA ALA A 461 -14.53 -22.40 -4.00
C ALA A 461 -15.18 -21.20 -3.32
N SER A 462 -15.32 -20.09 -4.03
CA SER A 462 -15.91 -18.88 -3.52
C SER A 462 -16.79 -18.19 -4.56
N TYR A 463 -17.89 -17.60 -4.09
CA TYR A 463 -18.70 -16.64 -4.82
C TYR A 463 -18.90 -15.43 -3.95
N ASN A 464 -18.48 -14.27 -4.43
CA ASN A 464 -18.62 -13.02 -3.71
C ASN A 464 -19.04 -11.89 -4.65
N SER A 465 -19.85 -10.98 -4.13
CA SER A 465 -20.22 -9.74 -4.83
C SER A 465 -19.92 -8.53 -3.97
N SER A 466 -19.68 -7.40 -4.64
CA SER A 466 -19.23 -6.16 -4.01
C SER A 466 -19.59 -4.96 -4.87
N LEU A 467 -19.49 -3.76 -4.29
CA LEU A 467 -19.58 -2.50 -5.01
C LEU A 467 -18.43 -1.55 -4.61
N ARG A 468 -18.19 -0.56 -5.45
CA ARG A 468 -17.47 0.68 -5.06
C ARG A 468 -18.24 1.91 -5.46
N MET A 469 -18.12 2.96 -4.66
CA MET A 469 -18.60 4.30 -5.03
C MET A 469 -17.61 4.96 -6.00
N PRO A 470 -18.06 5.83 -6.90
CA PRO A 470 -17.17 6.67 -7.69
C PRO A 470 -16.27 7.52 -6.76
N SER A 471 -15.01 7.73 -7.15
CA SER A 471 -14.13 8.69 -6.48
C SER A 471 -14.56 10.13 -6.78
N VAL A 472 -14.12 11.08 -5.96
CA VAL A 472 -14.47 12.50 -6.18
C VAL A 472 -13.87 13.01 -7.48
N THR A 473 -12.68 12.53 -7.86
CA THR A 473 -12.07 12.84 -9.15
C THR A 473 -12.92 12.34 -10.32
N GLU A 474 -13.46 11.13 -10.26
CA GLU A 474 -14.34 10.59 -11.31
C GLU A 474 -15.65 11.39 -11.46
N LEU A 475 -16.15 11.95 -10.34
CA LEU A 475 -17.41 12.71 -10.31
C LEU A 475 -17.25 14.17 -10.76
N PHE A 476 -16.10 14.82 -10.49
CA PHE A 476 -16.02 16.28 -10.60
C PHE A 476 -14.82 16.81 -11.37
N TYR A 477 -13.80 16.00 -11.71
CA TYR A 477 -12.61 16.50 -12.38
C TYR A 477 -12.90 16.88 -13.84
N SER A 478 -12.95 18.20 -14.13
CA SER A 478 -13.29 18.74 -15.45
C SER A 478 -12.28 19.80 -15.88
N VAL A 479 -10.99 19.43 -15.91
CA VAL A 479 -9.85 20.31 -16.25
C VAL A 479 -8.97 19.65 -17.31
N GLY A 480 -8.40 20.44 -18.21
CA GLY A 480 -7.36 19.97 -19.13
C GLY A 480 -7.78 18.86 -20.09
N GLY A 481 -8.94 19.00 -20.75
CA GLY A 481 -9.46 17.98 -21.67
C GLY A 481 -10.19 16.83 -20.96
N HIS A 482 -10.46 16.93 -19.68
CA HIS A 482 -11.28 15.96 -18.92
C HIS A 482 -12.67 16.53 -18.67
N LYS A 483 -13.69 15.69 -18.73
CA LYS A 483 -15.08 16.00 -18.40
C LYS A 483 -15.65 14.89 -17.53
N ALA A 484 -15.76 15.16 -16.25
CA ALA A 484 -16.36 14.26 -15.27
C ALA A 484 -17.89 14.20 -15.40
N ASP A 485 -18.49 13.18 -14.79
CA ASP A 485 -19.94 13.00 -14.69
C ASP A 485 -20.33 12.77 -13.24
N ASN A 486 -21.06 13.71 -12.62
CA ASN A 486 -21.51 13.61 -11.25
C ASN A 486 -22.74 12.69 -11.06
N HIS A 487 -23.26 12.10 -12.13
CA HIS A 487 -24.35 11.12 -12.13
C HIS A 487 -23.86 9.66 -12.26
N LEU A 488 -22.56 9.41 -12.10
CA LEU A 488 -22.03 8.06 -12.14
C LEU A 488 -22.69 7.16 -11.11
N ARG A 489 -23.08 5.97 -11.58
CA ARG A 489 -23.60 4.89 -10.72
C ARG A 489 -22.46 4.12 -10.09
N PRO A 490 -22.66 3.54 -8.89
CA PRO A 490 -21.69 2.64 -8.31
C PRO A 490 -21.30 1.52 -9.27
N GLU A 491 -20.03 1.15 -9.24
CA GLU A 491 -19.51 0.01 -9.95
C GLU A 491 -19.75 -1.27 -9.13
N GLU A 492 -20.20 -2.34 -9.77
CA GLU A 492 -20.49 -3.62 -9.12
C GLU A 492 -19.66 -4.74 -9.72
N LEU A 493 -19.30 -5.70 -8.89
CA LEU A 493 -18.61 -6.92 -9.28
C LEU A 493 -19.27 -8.15 -8.68
N SER A 494 -19.39 -9.20 -9.50
CA SER A 494 -19.62 -10.57 -9.04
C SER A 494 -18.46 -11.45 -9.49
N ALA A 495 -17.87 -12.19 -8.57
CA ALA A 495 -16.73 -13.05 -8.83
C ALA A 495 -16.97 -14.47 -8.35
N PHE A 496 -16.58 -15.43 -9.18
CA PHE A 496 -16.45 -16.83 -8.83
C PHE A 496 -14.98 -17.23 -8.89
N GLU A 497 -14.52 -17.98 -7.89
CA GLU A 497 -13.16 -18.48 -7.82
C GLU A 497 -13.15 -19.91 -7.28
N THR A 498 -12.24 -20.73 -7.79
CA THR A 498 -11.93 -22.04 -7.23
C THR A 498 -10.44 -22.30 -7.32
N GLY A 499 -9.92 -23.06 -6.39
CA GLY A 499 -8.50 -23.38 -6.37
C GLY A 499 -8.12 -24.47 -5.41
N VAL A 500 -6.83 -24.76 -5.41
CA VAL A 500 -6.20 -25.79 -4.60
C VAL A 500 -4.94 -25.24 -3.94
N LYS A 501 -4.72 -25.59 -2.70
CA LYS A 501 -3.46 -25.40 -1.97
C LYS A 501 -2.90 -26.76 -1.58
N TYR A 502 -1.59 -26.91 -1.75
CA TYR A 502 -0.79 -27.98 -1.17
C TYR A 502 0.23 -27.37 -0.23
N ASP A 503 0.38 -27.93 0.96
CA ASP A 503 1.36 -27.47 1.95
C ASP A 503 1.86 -28.68 2.75
N ASN A 504 3.12 -29.06 2.54
CA ASN A 504 3.72 -30.18 3.25
C ASN A 504 5.24 -30.12 3.16
N LYS A 505 5.91 -30.31 4.33
CA LYS A 505 7.36 -30.54 4.44
C LYS A 505 8.22 -29.61 3.55
N GLY A 506 7.98 -28.30 3.62
CA GLY A 506 8.78 -27.32 2.89
C GLY A 506 8.40 -27.13 1.43
N VAL A 507 7.26 -27.70 0.98
CA VAL A 507 6.66 -27.40 -0.33
C VAL A 507 5.30 -26.76 -0.13
N THR A 508 5.12 -25.55 -0.63
CA THR A 508 3.84 -24.88 -0.72
C THR A 508 3.50 -24.62 -2.17
N ALA A 509 2.38 -25.14 -2.63
CA ALA A 509 1.85 -24.90 -3.98
C ALA A 509 0.43 -24.38 -3.91
N LYS A 510 0.09 -23.42 -4.79
CA LYS A 510 -1.25 -22.85 -4.93
C LYS A 510 -1.59 -22.77 -6.42
N ALA A 511 -2.85 -23.06 -6.75
CA ALA A 511 -3.37 -22.79 -8.09
C ALA A 511 -4.82 -22.36 -7.97
N SER A 512 -5.22 -21.35 -8.73
CA SER A 512 -6.60 -20.87 -8.78
C SER A 512 -7.02 -20.48 -10.19
N VAL A 513 -8.32 -20.53 -10.42
CA VAL A 513 -8.99 -19.96 -11.57
C VAL A 513 -10.14 -19.09 -11.07
N TYR A 514 -10.34 -17.94 -11.71
CA TYR A 514 -11.38 -17.00 -11.33
C TYR A 514 -12.09 -16.38 -12.53
N TRP A 515 -13.33 -15.99 -12.30
CA TRP A 515 -14.17 -15.31 -13.25
C TRP A 515 -14.84 -14.11 -12.60
N ASN A 516 -14.52 -12.91 -13.11
CA ASN A 516 -15.04 -11.63 -12.65
C ASN A 516 -16.00 -11.04 -13.70
N ASN A 517 -17.17 -10.59 -13.24
CA ASN A 517 -18.17 -9.94 -14.07
C ASN A 517 -18.47 -8.55 -13.51
N HIS A 518 -17.90 -7.53 -14.17
CA HIS A 518 -18.11 -6.12 -13.83
C HIS A 518 -19.39 -5.58 -14.48
N LYS A 519 -20.12 -4.78 -13.72
CA LYS A 519 -21.24 -3.97 -14.19
C LYS A 519 -20.98 -2.51 -13.84
N ASN A 520 -21.44 -1.58 -14.70
CA ASN A 520 -21.28 -0.16 -14.51
C ASN A 520 -19.81 0.25 -14.26
N LEU A 521 -18.86 -0.46 -14.87
CA LEU A 521 -17.44 -0.16 -14.69
C LEU A 521 -17.18 1.31 -15.02
N ILE A 522 -16.51 2.02 -14.11
CA ILE A 522 -16.20 3.43 -14.28
C ILE A 522 -14.83 3.56 -14.91
N ASP A 523 -14.77 4.35 -15.99
CA ASP A 523 -13.51 4.64 -16.68
C ASP A 523 -13.54 5.99 -17.38
N TRP A 524 -12.37 6.52 -17.65
CA TRP A 524 -12.17 7.65 -18.54
C TRP A 524 -11.98 7.16 -19.96
N ILE A 525 -12.90 7.51 -20.83
CA ILE A 525 -12.88 7.11 -22.24
C ILE A 525 -12.83 8.31 -23.16
N SER A 526 -12.25 8.11 -24.35
CA SER A 526 -12.26 9.07 -25.43
C SER A 526 -12.67 8.41 -26.74
N ASP A 527 -13.50 9.11 -27.52
CA ASP A 527 -13.88 8.78 -28.90
C ASP A 527 -13.01 9.54 -29.93
N GLY A 528 -11.97 10.25 -29.45
CA GLY A 528 -11.15 11.12 -30.29
C GLY A 528 -11.69 12.53 -30.47
N THR A 529 -12.88 12.86 -29.95
CA THR A 529 -13.40 14.21 -29.93
C THR A 529 -12.45 15.19 -29.26
N LEU A 530 -12.28 16.38 -29.80
CA LEU A 530 -11.46 17.43 -29.20
C LEU A 530 -12.32 18.37 -28.36
N ASP A 531 -11.76 18.93 -27.32
CA ASP A 531 -12.36 20.02 -26.54
C ASP A 531 -12.26 21.36 -27.30
N ALA A 532 -12.81 22.44 -26.72
CA ALA A 532 -12.77 23.79 -27.32
C ALA A 532 -11.33 24.33 -27.49
N ASN A 533 -10.34 23.76 -26.82
CA ASN A 533 -8.92 24.13 -26.89
C ASN A 533 -8.10 23.19 -27.79
N GLY A 534 -8.77 22.28 -28.52
CA GLY A 534 -8.11 21.30 -29.40
C GLY A 534 -7.42 20.14 -28.70
N ALA A 535 -7.68 19.93 -27.41
CA ALA A 535 -7.18 18.77 -26.67
C ALA A 535 -8.15 17.59 -26.78
N VAL A 536 -7.64 16.36 -26.79
CA VAL A 536 -8.45 15.15 -26.76
C VAL A 536 -9.33 15.14 -25.52
N LEU A 537 -10.65 15.01 -25.72
CA LEU A 537 -11.64 15.02 -24.65
C LEU A 537 -11.78 13.62 -24.04
N TRP A 538 -11.53 13.52 -22.75
CA TRP A 538 -11.74 12.35 -21.92
C TRP A 538 -13.00 12.53 -21.08
N LYS A 539 -13.90 11.55 -21.13
CA LYS A 539 -15.17 11.58 -20.37
C LYS A 539 -15.14 10.47 -19.31
N SER A 540 -15.46 10.80 -18.07
CA SER A 540 -15.73 9.81 -17.04
C SER A 540 -17.14 9.24 -17.25
N VAL A 541 -17.25 7.92 -17.38
CA VAL A 541 -18.53 7.26 -17.68
C VAL A 541 -18.63 5.90 -16.99
N ASN A 542 -19.85 5.41 -16.82
CA ASN A 542 -20.08 3.98 -16.58
C ASN A 542 -19.91 3.22 -17.90
N PHE A 543 -18.73 2.70 -18.15
CA PHE A 543 -18.27 2.14 -19.42
C PHE A 543 -18.88 0.78 -19.81
N GLY A 544 -19.86 0.28 -19.06
CA GLY A 544 -20.57 -0.95 -19.38
C GLY A 544 -20.10 -2.19 -18.67
N LYS A 545 -20.03 -3.34 -19.37
CA LYS A 545 -19.72 -4.65 -18.79
C LYS A 545 -18.36 -5.17 -19.28
N ILE A 546 -17.51 -5.56 -18.36
CA ILE A 546 -16.25 -6.26 -18.64
C ILE A 546 -16.25 -7.60 -17.93
N LYS A 547 -15.76 -8.64 -18.60
CA LYS A 547 -15.57 -9.97 -18.01
C LYS A 547 -14.08 -10.28 -17.99
N HIS A 548 -13.56 -10.65 -16.83
CA HIS A 548 -12.20 -11.17 -16.67
C HIS A 548 -12.27 -12.66 -16.38
N PHE A 549 -11.45 -13.42 -17.07
CA PHE A 549 -11.06 -14.77 -16.71
C PHE A 549 -9.58 -14.77 -16.38
N GLY A 550 -9.18 -15.37 -15.27
CA GLY A 550 -7.77 -15.44 -14.94
C GLY A 550 -7.39 -16.71 -14.21
N THR A 551 -6.10 -16.98 -14.23
CA THR A 551 -5.47 -18.08 -13.51
C THR A 551 -4.24 -17.59 -12.78
N GLU A 552 -4.00 -18.13 -11.60
CA GLU A 552 -2.83 -17.87 -10.79
C GLU A 552 -2.26 -19.17 -10.28
N ALA A 553 -0.94 -19.31 -10.28
CA ALA A 553 -0.26 -20.47 -9.72
C ALA A 553 1.03 -20.03 -9.03
N SER A 554 1.37 -20.62 -7.89
CA SER A 554 2.64 -20.46 -7.22
C SER A 554 3.16 -21.78 -6.68
N LEU A 555 4.48 -21.87 -6.59
CA LEU A 555 5.22 -23.00 -6.06
C LEU A 555 6.43 -22.47 -5.29
N ASP A 556 6.47 -22.76 -4.00
CA ASP A 556 7.50 -22.31 -3.08
C ASP A 556 8.14 -23.51 -2.39
N PHE A 557 9.47 -23.53 -2.35
CA PHE A 557 10.28 -24.56 -1.72
C PHE A 557 11.11 -23.97 -0.59
N ASP A 558 10.94 -24.49 0.62
CA ASP A 558 11.90 -24.36 1.72
C ASP A 558 12.98 -25.46 1.56
N LEU A 559 14.10 -25.09 0.98
CA LEU A 559 15.15 -26.03 0.61
C LEU A 559 15.95 -26.50 1.84
N TYR A 560 15.86 -25.80 2.98
CA TYR A 560 16.44 -26.27 4.23
C TYR A 560 15.62 -27.43 4.82
N GLN A 561 14.29 -27.40 4.67
CA GLN A 561 13.45 -28.51 5.11
C GLN A 561 13.51 -29.71 4.15
N LEU A 562 13.59 -29.45 2.84
CA LEU A 562 13.61 -30.50 1.81
C LEU A 562 14.96 -31.22 1.74
N LEU A 563 16.06 -30.51 1.93
CA LEU A 563 17.44 -30.96 1.81
C LEU A 563 18.24 -30.61 3.08
N PRO A 564 17.96 -31.25 4.24
CA PRO A 564 18.56 -30.85 5.53
C PRO A 564 20.08 -30.99 5.60
N SER A 565 20.69 -31.79 4.71
CA SER A 565 22.12 -32.02 4.66
C SER A 565 22.93 -30.87 4.06
N GLN A 566 22.26 -29.94 3.36
CA GLN A 566 22.89 -28.78 2.74
C GLN A 566 22.44 -27.48 3.40
N ARG A 567 23.27 -26.40 3.31
CA ARG A 567 23.00 -25.08 3.89
C ARG A 567 23.14 -23.95 2.88
N PHE A 568 23.40 -24.27 1.60
CA PHE A 568 23.63 -23.29 0.57
C PHE A 568 22.32 -22.74 -0.02
N PHE A 569 21.38 -23.62 -0.41
CA PHE A 569 20.08 -23.21 -0.94
C PHE A 569 19.07 -23.04 0.18
N LYS A 570 18.48 -21.84 0.35
CA LYS A 570 17.47 -21.54 1.39
C LYS A 570 16.05 -21.72 0.87
N LYS A 571 15.69 -20.90 -0.09
CA LYS A 571 14.34 -20.86 -0.68
C LYS A 571 14.41 -20.75 -2.19
N PHE A 572 13.46 -21.35 -2.86
CA PHE A 572 13.19 -21.13 -4.28
C PHE A 572 11.68 -21.00 -4.48
N GLY A 573 11.25 -19.93 -5.16
CA GLY A 573 9.85 -19.68 -5.44
C GLY A 573 9.64 -19.29 -6.89
N VAL A 574 8.51 -19.72 -7.46
CA VAL A 574 8.02 -19.30 -8.77
C VAL A 574 6.52 -19.05 -8.69
N ALA A 575 6.04 -18.01 -9.37
CA ALA A 575 4.62 -17.78 -9.50
C ALA A 575 4.28 -17.14 -10.85
N TYR A 576 3.08 -17.48 -11.35
CA TYR A 576 2.60 -17.02 -12.65
C TYR A 576 1.12 -16.63 -12.56
N SER A 577 0.75 -15.52 -13.21
CA SER A 577 -0.63 -15.13 -13.43
C SER A 577 -0.91 -14.83 -14.90
N TYR A 578 -2.11 -15.19 -15.31
CA TYR A 578 -2.66 -14.89 -16.63
C TYR A 578 -4.05 -14.30 -16.50
N ILE A 579 -4.31 -13.21 -17.23
CA ILE A 579 -5.62 -12.57 -17.29
C ILE A 579 -6.06 -12.45 -18.75
N HIS A 580 -7.27 -12.90 -19.03
CA HIS A 580 -7.97 -12.64 -20.28
C HIS A 580 -9.18 -11.77 -20.02
N GLN A 581 -9.21 -10.61 -20.63
CA GLN A 581 -10.28 -9.63 -20.51
C GLN A 581 -11.11 -9.59 -21.79
N LYS A 582 -12.43 -9.74 -21.65
CA LYS A 582 -13.39 -9.60 -22.74
C LYS A 582 -14.29 -8.40 -22.47
N LYS A 583 -14.18 -7.38 -23.32
CA LYS A 583 -15.13 -6.27 -23.36
C LYS A 583 -16.40 -6.73 -24.03
N VAL A 584 -17.56 -6.44 -23.43
CA VAL A 584 -18.85 -6.89 -23.95
C VAL A 584 -19.44 -5.87 -24.93
N ASP A 585 -18.99 -4.59 -24.86
CA ASP A 585 -19.42 -3.52 -25.75
C ASP A 585 -18.23 -2.95 -26.54
N ASN A 586 -18.36 -2.88 -27.86
CA ASN A 586 -17.25 -2.60 -28.77
C ASN A 586 -17.51 -1.29 -29.58
N GLN A 587 -17.62 -0.16 -28.88
CA GLN A 587 -17.95 1.14 -29.48
C GLN A 587 -16.74 1.95 -29.96
N GLY A 588 -15.55 1.37 -30.13
CA GLY A 588 -14.38 2.05 -30.69
C GLY A 588 -13.70 3.08 -29.77
N TYR A 589 -14.09 3.18 -28.49
CA TYR A 589 -13.47 4.07 -27.53
C TYR A 589 -12.08 3.64 -27.09
N VAL A 590 -11.21 4.61 -26.81
CA VAL A 590 -9.96 4.43 -26.08
C VAL A 590 -10.27 4.56 -24.59
N SER A 591 -9.80 3.61 -23.78
CA SER A 591 -9.97 3.55 -22.33
C SER A 591 -8.65 3.94 -21.64
N LYS A 592 -8.74 4.67 -20.54
CA LYS A 592 -7.55 5.15 -19.81
C LYS A 592 -7.02 4.12 -18.80
N TYR A 593 -7.91 3.33 -18.20
CA TYR A 593 -7.57 2.37 -17.16
C TYR A 593 -8.06 0.94 -17.42
N ALA A 594 -9.32 0.79 -17.79
CA ALA A 594 -9.97 -0.52 -17.83
C ALA A 594 -9.39 -1.50 -18.86
N LEU A 595 -8.72 -1.00 -19.90
CA LEU A 595 -8.07 -1.85 -20.91
C LEU A 595 -6.55 -1.97 -20.71
N GLU A 596 -5.98 -1.30 -19.70
CA GLU A 596 -4.57 -1.39 -19.32
C GLU A 596 -4.39 -2.35 -18.15
N TYR A 597 -4.09 -3.60 -18.41
CA TYR A 597 -3.91 -4.64 -17.38
C TYR A 597 -2.71 -5.54 -17.67
N LEU A 598 -2.15 -6.16 -16.64
CA LEU A 598 -1.12 -7.20 -16.81
C LEU A 598 -1.79 -8.48 -17.33
N LYS A 599 -1.53 -8.82 -18.60
CA LYS A 599 -2.02 -10.06 -19.20
C LYS A 599 -1.24 -11.26 -18.69
N ASN A 600 0.08 -11.14 -18.58
CA ASN A 600 0.95 -12.16 -18.04
C ASN A 600 1.91 -11.52 -17.03
N LYS A 601 2.07 -12.16 -15.90
CA LYS A 601 3.09 -11.86 -14.92
C LYS A 601 3.75 -13.14 -14.47
N PHE A 602 5.07 -13.17 -14.45
CA PHE A 602 5.86 -14.25 -13.87
C PHE A 602 6.82 -13.63 -12.85
N VAL A 603 6.93 -14.23 -11.67
CA VAL A 603 7.89 -13.87 -10.64
C VAL A 603 8.62 -15.10 -10.16
N SER A 604 9.90 -14.94 -9.85
CA SER A 604 10.71 -16.00 -9.26
C SER A 604 11.67 -15.39 -8.24
N ASN A 605 11.94 -16.11 -7.18
CA ASN A 605 12.96 -15.77 -6.19
C ASN A 605 13.85 -16.98 -5.90
N LEU A 606 15.12 -16.71 -5.69
CA LEU A 606 16.12 -17.68 -5.24
C LEU A 606 16.92 -17.06 -4.10
N GLN A 607 16.91 -17.71 -2.94
CA GLN A 607 17.68 -17.29 -1.78
C GLN A 607 18.75 -18.31 -1.45
N LEU A 608 19.98 -17.84 -1.33
CA LEU A 608 21.17 -18.60 -1.06
C LEU A 608 21.78 -18.15 0.27
N ASN A 609 22.37 -19.07 1.02
CA ASN A 609 23.32 -18.74 2.07
C ASN A 609 24.71 -19.08 1.56
N LEU A 610 25.50 -18.06 1.25
CA LEU A 610 26.84 -18.23 0.68
C LEU A 610 27.83 -18.69 1.73
N TRP A 611 27.73 -18.16 2.95
CA TRP A 611 28.63 -18.47 4.05
C TRP A 611 28.05 -17.95 5.37
N HIS A 612 27.94 -18.79 6.39
CA HIS A 612 27.47 -18.46 7.76
C HIS A 612 26.34 -17.41 7.79
N ASN A 613 26.72 -16.13 7.85
CA ASN A 613 25.82 -14.97 7.98
C ASN A 613 25.59 -14.22 6.66
N LEU A 614 26.18 -14.70 5.54
CA LEU A 614 26.12 -14.05 4.25
C LEU A 614 25.02 -14.67 3.38
N ASP A 615 23.93 -13.96 3.22
CA ASP A 615 22.81 -14.32 2.35
C ASP A 615 22.85 -13.56 1.02
N LEU A 616 22.44 -14.22 -0.05
CA LEU A 616 22.27 -13.64 -1.38
C LEU A 616 20.90 -14.03 -1.93
N GLY A 617 20.11 -13.03 -2.35
CA GLY A 617 18.81 -13.22 -2.98
C GLY A 617 18.82 -12.70 -4.42
N PHE A 618 18.18 -13.44 -5.32
CA PHE A 618 17.84 -13.01 -6.68
C PHE A 618 16.32 -13.02 -6.82
N TYR A 619 15.79 -11.97 -7.43
CA TYR A 619 14.38 -11.77 -7.67
C TYR A 619 14.16 -11.41 -9.12
N TYR A 620 13.44 -12.23 -9.83
CA TYR A 620 13.10 -12.02 -11.24
C TYR A 620 11.61 -11.72 -11.37
N ARG A 621 11.26 -10.74 -12.20
CA ARG A 621 9.89 -10.48 -12.63
C ARG A 621 9.84 -10.25 -14.14
N PHE A 622 8.86 -10.90 -14.76
CA PHE A 622 8.49 -10.68 -16.16
C PHE A 622 7.07 -10.14 -16.21
N GLN A 623 6.82 -9.15 -17.06
CA GLN A 623 5.52 -8.52 -17.20
C GLN A 623 5.19 -8.29 -18.67
N HIS A 624 3.94 -8.64 -19.04
CA HIS A 624 3.35 -8.31 -20.33
C HIS A 624 2.02 -7.58 -20.08
N ARG A 625 2.02 -6.28 -20.33
CA ARG A 625 0.88 -5.39 -20.17
C ARG A 625 0.14 -5.21 -21.48
N MET A 626 -1.18 -5.24 -21.43
CA MET A 626 -2.07 -4.81 -22.51
C MET A 626 -2.30 -3.30 -22.41
N GLY A 627 -2.80 -2.71 -23.51
CA GLY A 627 -3.09 -1.28 -23.56
C GLY A 627 -2.07 -0.48 -24.37
N ASN A 628 -2.33 0.80 -24.46
CA ASN A 628 -1.51 1.76 -25.20
C ASN A 628 -1.43 3.06 -24.41
N TYR A 629 -0.38 3.83 -24.65
CA TYR A 629 -0.22 5.18 -24.09
C TYR A 629 0.17 6.18 -25.18
N ILE A 630 -0.08 7.45 -24.95
CA ILE A 630 0.36 8.54 -25.84
C ILE A 630 1.71 9.03 -25.31
N ASP A 631 2.74 9.00 -26.16
CA ASP A 631 4.08 9.46 -25.79
C ASP A 631 4.21 10.99 -25.83
N THR A 632 5.39 11.50 -25.47
CA THR A 632 5.70 12.94 -25.47
C THR A 632 5.70 13.58 -26.84
N ASN A 633 5.72 12.78 -27.92
CA ASN A 633 5.62 13.21 -29.31
C ASN A 633 4.18 13.10 -29.87
N ASN A 634 3.21 12.85 -28.99
CA ASN A 634 1.80 12.66 -29.33
C ASN A 634 1.52 11.40 -30.19
N GLN A 635 2.41 10.39 -30.09
CA GLN A 635 2.29 9.12 -30.83
C GLN A 635 1.72 8.04 -29.93
N LEU A 636 0.83 7.20 -30.47
CA LEU A 636 0.28 6.03 -29.77
C LEU A 636 1.32 4.92 -29.71
N GLN A 637 1.75 4.56 -28.49
CA GLN A 637 2.71 3.52 -28.21
C GLN A 637 2.03 2.34 -27.53
N ARG A 638 2.53 1.13 -27.80
CA ARG A 638 2.15 -0.10 -27.06
C ARG A 638 3.12 -0.39 -25.95
N TYR A 639 2.62 -0.91 -24.84
CA TYR A 639 3.48 -1.43 -23.80
C TYR A 639 4.28 -2.63 -24.31
N LYS A 640 5.59 -2.60 -24.11
CA LYS A 640 6.48 -3.72 -24.41
C LYS A 640 6.60 -4.64 -23.21
N SER A 641 6.69 -5.95 -23.46
CA SER A 641 7.04 -6.91 -22.42
C SER A 641 8.47 -6.70 -21.96
N TYR A 642 8.73 -6.90 -20.67
CA TYR A 642 10.05 -6.77 -20.10
C TYR A 642 10.30 -7.79 -18.98
N GLY A 643 11.58 -8.06 -18.71
CA GLY A 643 12.05 -8.82 -17.56
C GLY A 643 13.09 -8.03 -16.78
N VAL A 644 13.00 -8.06 -15.46
CA VAL A 644 13.91 -7.38 -14.54
C VAL A 644 14.43 -8.37 -13.51
N VAL A 645 15.73 -8.31 -13.26
CA VAL A 645 16.38 -9.05 -12.17
C VAL A 645 16.86 -8.05 -11.13
N ASP A 646 16.44 -8.27 -9.89
CA ASP A 646 16.88 -7.53 -8.72
C ASP A 646 17.64 -8.48 -7.79
N SER A 647 18.61 -7.97 -7.03
CA SER A 647 19.44 -8.79 -6.14
C SER A 647 19.72 -8.07 -4.84
N ARG A 648 19.77 -8.82 -3.75
CA ARG A 648 20.18 -8.32 -2.42
C ARG A 648 21.19 -9.28 -1.80
N MET A 649 22.32 -8.75 -1.37
CA MET A 649 23.33 -9.44 -0.56
C MET A 649 23.34 -8.84 0.82
N SER A 650 23.26 -9.67 1.86
CA SER A 650 23.18 -9.19 3.24
C SER A 650 24.07 -10.02 4.17
N TRP A 651 24.82 -9.32 5.03
CA TRP A 651 25.54 -9.90 6.15
C TRP A 651 24.78 -9.64 7.44
N LYS A 652 24.39 -10.71 8.14
CA LYS A 652 23.59 -10.64 9.37
C LYS A 652 24.43 -10.98 10.58
N ALA A 653 24.77 -9.98 11.39
CA ALA A 653 25.33 -10.16 12.72
C ALA A 653 24.21 -10.18 13.79
N SER A 654 24.56 -10.40 15.04
CA SER A 654 23.58 -10.48 16.16
C SER A 654 22.80 -9.18 16.38
N THR A 655 23.46 -8.03 16.24
CA THR A 655 22.89 -6.70 16.54
C THR A 655 22.84 -5.78 15.32
N TRP A 656 23.40 -6.16 14.18
CA TRP A 656 23.40 -5.35 12.97
C TRP A 656 23.33 -6.20 11.70
N THR A 657 22.83 -5.58 10.65
CA THR A 657 22.81 -6.16 9.30
C THR A 657 23.34 -5.12 8.32
N ALA A 658 24.37 -5.48 7.54
CA ALA A 658 24.79 -4.69 6.38
C ALA A 658 24.31 -5.35 5.09
N TYR A 659 23.95 -4.55 4.11
CA TYR A 659 23.44 -5.08 2.82
C TYR A 659 23.79 -4.18 1.64
N VAL A 660 23.81 -4.81 0.47
CA VAL A 660 23.89 -4.14 -0.82
C VAL A 660 22.77 -4.69 -1.71
N GLU A 661 22.09 -3.81 -2.38
CA GLU A 661 21.04 -4.13 -3.34
C GLU A 661 21.42 -3.62 -4.73
N ALA A 662 21.20 -4.44 -5.73
CA ALA A 662 21.33 -4.07 -7.12
C ALA A 662 19.97 -4.27 -7.79
N ASN A 663 19.32 -3.19 -8.16
CA ASN A 663 18.01 -3.18 -8.78
C ASN A 663 18.16 -3.03 -10.29
N ASN A 664 17.33 -3.74 -11.07
CA ASN A 664 17.42 -3.82 -12.52
C ASN A 664 18.85 -4.15 -12.97
N LEU A 665 19.41 -5.23 -12.44
CA LEU A 665 20.83 -5.62 -12.55
C LEU A 665 21.36 -5.59 -13.99
N PHE A 666 20.53 -5.91 -14.98
CA PHE A 666 20.91 -5.95 -16.40
C PHE A 666 20.50 -4.69 -17.18
N GLY A 667 20.03 -3.63 -16.50
CA GLY A 667 19.72 -2.34 -17.12
C GLY A 667 18.56 -2.39 -18.13
N ALA A 668 17.55 -3.22 -17.92
CA ALA A 668 16.39 -3.30 -18.79
C ALA A 668 15.69 -1.93 -18.91
N HIS A 669 15.37 -1.53 -20.14
CA HIS A 669 14.58 -0.32 -20.40
C HIS A 669 13.09 -0.66 -20.46
N TYR A 670 12.30 -0.11 -19.54
CA TYR A 670 10.87 -0.41 -19.46
C TYR A 670 10.05 0.76 -18.90
N VAL A 671 8.76 0.69 -19.12
CA VAL A 671 7.75 1.59 -18.55
C VAL A 671 6.65 0.76 -17.88
N ASP A 672 6.30 1.13 -16.65
CA ASP A 672 5.13 0.60 -15.94
C ASP A 672 3.90 1.48 -16.19
N TYR A 673 4.12 2.77 -16.30
CA TYR A 673 3.14 3.80 -16.61
C TYR A 673 3.63 4.63 -17.79
N GLY A 674 2.77 4.84 -18.79
CA GLY A 674 3.15 5.53 -20.03
C GLY A 674 3.84 6.87 -19.78
N ASN A 675 4.87 7.19 -20.58
CA ASN A 675 5.73 8.37 -20.48
C ASN A 675 6.64 8.45 -19.25
N VAL A 676 6.64 7.45 -18.38
CA VAL A 676 7.51 7.42 -17.21
C VAL A 676 8.47 6.24 -17.32
N PRO A 677 9.62 6.42 -17.98
CA PRO A 677 10.65 5.36 -18.08
C PRO A 677 11.17 5.05 -16.68
N GLN A 678 11.33 3.77 -16.40
CA GLN A 678 11.85 3.32 -15.11
C GLN A 678 13.40 3.37 -15.12
N PRO A 679 14.05 3.44 -13.94
CA PRO A 679 15.50 3.55 -13.87
C PRO A 679 16.19 2.31 -14.46
N GLY A 680 17.34 2.52 -15.09
CA GLY A 680 18.27 1.44 -15.47
C GLY A 680 18.84 0.73 -14.24
N ALA A 681 19.98 0.11 -14.35
CA ALA A 681 20.66 -0.50 -13.20
C ALA A 681 21.02 0.55 -12.15
N TRP A 682 20.72 0.27 -10.88
CA TRP A 682 21.02 1.15 -9.76
C TRP A 682 21.26 0.36 -8.48
N VAL A 683 22.02 0.94 -7.56
CA VAL A 683 22.54 0.26 -6.38
C VAL A 683 22.19 1.05 -5.12
N VAL A 684 21.88 0.34 -4.06
CA VAL A 684 21.72 0.86 -2.69
C VAL A 684 22.59 0.04 -1.75
N ALA A 685 23.23 0.68 -0.79
CA ALA A 685 23.92 0.03 0.31
C ALA A 685 23.42 0.59 1.63
N GLY A 686 23.28 -0.26 2.63
CA GLY A 686 22.74 0.14 3.93
C GLY A 686 23.21 -0.70 5.10
N VAL A 687 22.99 -0.13 6.28
CA VAL A 687 23.21 -0.79 7.57
C VAL A 687 21.99 -0.57 8.45
N SER A 688 21.56 -1.63 9.13
CA SER A 688 20.53 -1.56 10.17
C SER A 688 21.08 -2.10 11.49
N LEU A 689 20.73 -1.43 12.59
CA LEU A 689 21.06 -1.79 13.97
C LEU A 689 19.79 -2.25 14.69
N ASN A 690 19.90 -3.26 15.56
CA ASN A 690 18.84 -3.73 16.42
C ASN A 690 19.43 -4.05 17.81
N LEU A 691 19.08 -3.20 18.80
CA LEU A 691 19.57 -3.24 20.16
C LEU A 691 18.46 -3.60 21.14
#